data_ccc965eff952582e6f805d061865992d
#
_entry.id   ccc965eff952582e6f805d061865992d
#
_cell.length_a   1.000
_cell.length_b   1.000
_cell.length_c   1.000
_cell.angle_alpha   90.00
_cell.angle_beta   90.00
_cell.angle_gamma   90.00
#
_symmetry.space_group_name_H-M   'P 1'
#
loop_
_entity.id
_entity.type
_entity.pdbx_description
1 polymer ?
#
loop_
_entity_poly.entity_id
_entity_poly.type
_entity_poly.pdbx_seq_one_letter_code
_entity_poly.pdbx_strand_id
1 'polypeptide(L)'
;LKKTVRWVVGIVLGVYIGTIVLLNIPSVQQVMSVFVAEELSDLLNTRVTIGRINIGLLNRIIIDDVLLDDQDEQEMLKVTRLSAKFDIMPFFKGKISISSVQLFGFNINLQKKTPDSPPNFKFVLDAFASNDTVKKDNSLDLRINSILIRRGRMAYHVLSEEETPGKFNAKHVQLQNIIANISLKALSKDSINLGIKRLSLDEKVSGFSLKKMSLKLVANSRQTSIDNFAIELPETSLKLDTIHLIYDSLKAFDRFTEQVRFSFRTLPSQITLKDISPFLPALSHFKEPISLDMEVKGTVNQLTCSHLEITADNRQFRLKGDVALQDLSHPQDAYVFGTLSELTATTRGVGFLVRNLSHDYNGVPPVLERLGNVSFRGEVSGYFTDIVTYGQLHTDLGGVNMDLKLSSDKSKGLFAYSGAVKTTDYKLGKLLANEQLGEITFNLDVHGRHVTDRLPVVELKGLIASVDYSRYRYENITLDGEYKQGGFNGKVALDDPNGSIYLNGDVNVSSRIPTFNFQAIINKLRPHDLNLTSKYPDTEFSLKLRANFTGGSVDEMIGEINVDSLEFMSPEKQYFMNNMNIRASKQNNENQLRLTSEFLTASVEGKFQYHTLPASILNIMRKYVPSLILPPKKPIETHNNFQFDIHIYK
;
A
#
# COMPACT_ATOMS: atom_id res chain seq x y z
N LEU A 1 55.17 40.57 48.40
CA LEU A 1 54.15 40.35 47.36
C LEU A 1 53.45 38.93 47.44
N LYS A 2 54.17 37.82 47.58
CA LYS A 2 53.58 36.46 47.68
C LYS A 2 52.73 36.22 48.94
N LYS A 3 53.12 36.79 50.10
CA LYS A 3 52.36 36.66 51.33
C LYS A 3 51.07 37.54 51.30
N THR A 4 51.15 38.77 50.78
CA THR A 4 49.98 39.64 50.63
C THR A 4 48.93 39.08 49.67
N VAL A 5 49.36 38.51 48.53
CA VAL A 5 48.45 37.83 47.60
C VAL A 5 47.76 36.67 48.25
N ARG A 6 48.46 35.81 49.03
CA ARG A 6 47.82 34.71 49.80
C ARG A 6 46.78 35.18 50.80
N TRP A 7 47.02 36.28 51.51
CA TRP A 7 46.06 36.86 52.47
C TRP A 7 44.84 37.42 51.74
N VAL A 8 45.03 38.13 50.65
CA VAL A 8 43.91 38.65 49.84
C VAL A 8 43.08 37.53 49.28
N VAL A 9 43.68 36.49 48.71
CA VAL A 9 43.00 35.28 48.19
C VAL A 9 42.26 34.60 49.36
N GLY A 10 42.86 34.50 50.56
CA GLY A 10 42.23 33.88 51.72
C GLY A 10 41.00 34.63 52.19
N ILE A 11 41.09 35.95 52.22
CA ILE A 11 39.95 36.85 52.60
C ILE A 11 38.81 36.72 51.56
N VAL A 12 39.13 36.83 50.27
CA VAL A 12 38.14 36.66 49.16
C VAL A 12 37.46 35.32 49.26
N LEU A 13 38.22 34.23 49.45
CA LEU A 13 37.71 32.90 49.60
C LEU A 13 36.84 32.76 50.86
N GLY A 14 37.27 33.36 51.99
CA GLY A 14 36.51 33.37 53.25
C GLY A 14 35.17 34.09 53.10
N VAL A 15 35.17 35.26 52.49
CA VAL A 15 33.95 36.01 52.19
C VAL A 15 33.04 35.24 51.26
N TYR A 16 33.59 34.63 50.23
CA TYR A 16 32.82 33.82 49.31
C TYR A 16 32.16 32.59 49.98
N ILE A 17 32.93 31.84 50.78
CA ILE A 17 32.38 30.71 51.55
C ILE A 17 31.38 31.21 52.61
N GLY A 18 31.65 32.30 53.33
CA GLY A 18 30.73 32.88 54.28
C GLY A 18 29.40 33.28 53.65
N THR A 19 29.45 33.92 52.47
CA THR A 19 28.24 34.27 51.70
C THR A 19 27.45 33.05 51.32
N ILE A 20 28.09 31.98 50.81
CA ILE A 20 27.41 30.75 50.47
C ILE A 20 26.77 30.10 51.71
N VAL A 21 27.46 30.04 52.81
CA VAL A 21 26.91 29.49 54.06
C VAL A 21 25.70 30.32 54.53
N LEU A 22 25.76 31.63 54.48
CA LEU A 22 24.66 32.53 54.85
C LEU A 22 23.41 32.25 53.92
N LEU A 23 23.63 32.20 52.63
CA LEU A 23 22.56 31.98 51.64
C LEU A 23 21.98 30.54 51.68
N ASN A 24 22.66 29.62 52.36
CA ASN A 24 22.17 28.24 52.55
C ASN A 24 21.50 28.04 53.93
N ILE A 25 21.36 29.06 54.76
CA ILE A 25 20.57 28.97 56.00
C ILE A 25 19.09 28.83 55.60
N PRO A 26 18.35 27.84 56.14
CA PRO A 26 16.96 27.55 55.74
C PRO A 26 16.04 28.78 55.81
N SER A 27 16.16 29.60 56.84
CA SER A 27 15.37 30.82 56.98
C SER A 27 15.67 31.86 55.89
N VAL A 28 16.93 32.01 55.48
CA VAL A 28 17.32 32.89 54.36
C VAL A 28 16.79 32.40 53.04
N GLN A 29 16.88 31.09 52.81
CA GLN A 29 16.33 30.46 51.60
C GLN A 29 14.82 30.67 51.49
N GLN A 30 14.09 30.56 52.61
CA GLN A 30 12.65 30.75 52.63
C GLN A 30 12.29 32.23 52.36
N VAL A 31 12.97 33.18 52.97
CA VAL A 31 12.77 34.60 52.67
C VAL A 31 13.04 34.92 51.20
N MET A 32 14.14 34.40 50.67
CA MET A 32 14.45 34.55 49.23
C MET A 32 13.38 33.95 48.33
N SER A 33 12.88 32.75 48.66
CA SER A 33 11.87 32.08 47.81
C SER A 33 10.55 32.86 47.84
N VAL A 34 10.11 33.37 49.00
CA VAL A 34 8.90 34.19 49.10
C VAL A 34 9.06 35.49 48.32
N PHE A 35 10.17 36.20 48.53
CA PHE A 35 10.44 37.47 47.84
C PHE A 35 10.44 37.31 46.31
N VAL A 36 11.15 36.29 45.78
CA VAL A 36 11.17 36.01 44.31
C VAL A 36 9.81 35.56 43.80
N ALA A 37 9.06 34.78 44.58
CA ALA A 37 7.73 34.36 44.23
C ALA A 37 6.73 35.52 44.14
N GLU A 38 6.80 36.47 45.10
CA GLU A 38 5.99 37.70 45.14
C GLU A 38 6.32 38.60 43.92
N GLU A 39 7.58 38.90 43.67
CA GLU A 39 8.01 39.71 42.52
C GLU A 39 7.56 39.06 41.16
N LEU A 40 7.68 37.74 41.04
CA LEU A 40 7.20 37.05 39.84
C LEU A 40 5.67 37.02 39.75
N SER A 41 4.97 36.93 40.89
CA SER A 41 3.52 36.95 40.91
C SER A 41 3.00 38.34 40.50
N ASP A 42 3.63 39.42 40.97
CA ASP A 42 3.30 40.78 40.57
C ASP A 42 3.61 41.05 39.11
N LEU A 43 4.78 40.60 38.61
CA LEU A 43 5.17 40.72 37.20
C LEU A 43 4.23 40.01 36.25
N LEU A 44 3.80 38.79 36.64
CA LEU A 44 2.97 37.91 35.80
C LEU A 44 1.47 38.07 36.06
N ASN A 45 1.11 38.87 37.09
CA ASN A 45 -0.25 39.07 37.56
C ASN A 45 -1.00 37.74 37.76
N THR A 46 -0.30 36.75 38.33
CA THR A 46 -0.84 35.43 38.65
C THR A 46 -0.07 34.81 39.81
N ARG A 47 -0.60 33.72 40.35
CA ARG A 47 0.01 33.03 41.49
C ARG A 47 1.28 32.30 41.06
N VAL A 48 2.41 32.69 41.66
CA VAL A 48 3.68 31.97 41.59
C VAL A 48 4.06 31.48 42.96
N THR A 49 4.46 30.24 43.11
CA THR A 49 5.04 29.74 44.37
C THR A 49 6.38 29.08 44.13
N ILE A 50 7.31 29.28 45.07
CA ILE A 50 8.64 28.70 45.06
C ILE A 50 8.89 28.08 46.42
N GLY A 51 9.11 26.75 46.47
CA GLY A 51 9.35 26.09 47.74
C GLY A 51 10.67 26.48 48.36
N ARG A 52 11.75 26.45 47.62
CA ARG A 52 13.08 26.79 48.14
C ARG A 52 14.03 27.24 47.04
N ILE A 53 14.83 28.27 47.35
CA ILE A 53 15.96 28.69 46.53
C ILE A 53 17.26 28.36 47.28
N ASN A 54 18.14 27.61 46.61
CA ASN A 54 19.41 27.18 47.15
C ASN A 54 20.55 27.64 46.24
N ILE A 55 21.60 28.17 46.79
CA ILE A 55 22.80 28.57 46.08
C ILE A 55 23.87 27.52 46.34
N GLY A 56 24.13 26.67 45.36
CA GLY A 56 25.15 25.63 45.44
C GLY A 56 26.57 26.17 45.28
N LEU A 57 27.53 25.37 45.67
CA LEU A 57 28.94 25.61 45.40
C LEU A 57 29.16 25.85 43.90
N LEU A 58 30.05 26.74 43.54
CA LEU A 58 30.43 27.03 42.16
C LEU A 58 29.29 27.60 41.28
N ASN A 59 28.65 28.73 41.75
CA ASN A 59 27.74 29.55 40.96
C ASN A 59 26.51 28.81 40.38
N ARG A 60 25.98 27.86 41.09
CA ARG A 60 24.76 27.14 40.73
C ARG A 60 23.59 27.65 41.58
N ILE A 61 22.49 28.03 40.91
CA ILE A 61 21.22 28.32 41.55
C ILE A 61 20.32 27.10 41.38
N ILE A 62 19.72 26.65 42.45
CA ILE A 62 18.77 25.51 42.48
C ILE A 62 17.46 26.06 43.04
N ILE A 63 16.39 25.87 42.29
CA ILE A 63 15.04 26.28 42.67
C ILE A 63 14.21 25.00 42.75
N ASP A 64 13.67 24.71 43.91
CA ASP A 64 12.84 23.53 44.15
C ASP A 64 11.36 23.97 44.25
N ASP A 65 10.47 23.09 43.74
CA ASP A 65 9.02 23.18 43.85
C ASP A 65 8.43 24.50 43.33
N VAL A 66 8.66 24.81 42.06
CA VAL A 66 8.07 25.96 41.36
C VAL A 66 6.69 25.59 40.87
N LEU A 67 5.69 26.43 41.19
CA LEU A 67 4.34 26.36 40.65
C LEU A 67 4.00 27.72 40.03
N LEU A 68 3.43 27.71 38.86
CA LEU A 68 2.89 28.85 38.14
C LEU A 68 1.50 28.51 37.63
N ASP A 69 0.52 29.29 38.06
CA ASP A 69 -0.85 29.19 37.59
C ASP A 69 -1.04 30.05 36.33
N ASP A 70 -2.03 29.74 35.52
CA ASP A 70 -2.44 30.59 34.40
C ASP A 70 -3.42 31.71 34.88
N GLN A 71 -3.91 32.53 33.95
CA GLN A 71 -4.83 33.64 34.28
C GLN A 71 -6.24 33.14 34.67
N ASP A 72 -6.55 31.87 34.46
CA ASP A 72 -7.80 31.19 34.87
C ASP A 72 -7.58 30.39 36.20
N GLU A 73 -6.47 30.70 36.95
CA GLU A 73 -6.08 30.05 38.23
C GLU A 73 -5.87 28.52 38.12
N GLN A 74 -5.52 28.01 36.93
CA GLN A 74 -5.21 26.60 36.72
C GLN A 74 -3.70 26.37 36.71
N GLU A 75 -3.25 25.22 37.27
CA GLU A 75 -1.84 24.82 37.27
C GLU A 75 -1.32 24.72 35.83
N MET A 76 -0.57 25.73 35.37
CA MET A 76 0.03 25.77 34.06
C MET A 76 1.43 25.14 34.04
N LEU A 77 2.25 25.44 35.04
CA LEU A 77 3.61 24.93 35.14
C LEU A 77 3.91 24.47 36.54
N LYS A 78 4.39 23.26 36.70
CA LYS A 78 4.96 22.73 37.95
C LYS A 78 6.32 22.14 37.67
N VAL A 79 7.33 22.51 38.46
CA VAL A 79 8.70 22.03 38.33
C VAL A 79 9.20 21.57 39.69
N THR A 80 9.59 20.32 39.81
CA THR A 80 10.16 19.79 41.06
C THR A 80 11.54 20.38 41.30
N ARG A 81 12.40 20.51 40.30
CA ARG A 81 13.71 21.13 40.42
C ARG A 81 14.19 21.75 39.15
N LEU A 82 14.54 23.05 39.21
CA LEU A 82 15.29 23.76 38.19
C LEU A 82 16.68 24.10 38.76
N SER A 83 17.73 23.80 38.00
CA SER A 83 19.10 24.17 38.39
C SER A 83 19.80 24.86 37.22
N ALA A 84 20.33 26.02 37.43
CA ALA A 84 21.12 26.77 36.46
C ALA A 84 22.53 27.05 37.00
N LYS A 85 23.53 26.81 36.17
CA LYS A 85 24.93 27.13 36.47
C LYS A 85 25.37 28.32 35.62
N PHE A 86 25.89 29.34 36.27
CA PHE A 86 26.35 30.58 35.66
C PHE A 86 27.85 30.63 35.58
N ASP A 87 28.40 31.30 34.56
CA ASP A 87 29.83 31.53 34.44
C ASP A 87 30.20 32.85 35.17
N ILE A 88 31.12 32.76 36.11
CA ILE A 88 31.49 33.87 36.98
C ILE A 88 32.25 34.98 36.22
N MET A 89 33.13 34.61 35.28
CA MET A 89 33.96 35.60 34.56
C MET A 89 33.18 36.57 33.67
N PRO A 90 32.18 36.12 32.87
CA PRO A 90 31.29 37.01 32.12
C PRO A 90 30.49 37.95 33.03
N PHE A 91 30.09 37.48 34.22
CA PHE A 91 29.31 38.29 35.19
C PHE A 91 30.06 39.53 35.64
N PHE A 92 31.38 39.44 35.89
CA PHE A 92 32.21 40.60 36.19
C PHE A 92 32.33 41.61 35.03
N LYS A 93 31.94 41.23 33.83
CA LYS A 93 31.89 42.06 32.62
C LYS A 93 30.48 42.54 32.30
N GLY A 94 29.51 42.37 33.22
CA GLY A 94 28.10 42.73 33.02
C GLY A 94 27.34 41.84 32.07
N LYS A 95 27.87 40.61 31.74
CA LYS A 95 27.23 39.66 30.86
C LYS A 95 26.74 38.45 31.65
N ILE A 96 25.51 38.01 31.41
CA ILE A 96 24.96 36.78 32.00
C ILE A 96 25.23 35.63 31.02
N SER A 97 26.08 34.66 31.43
CA SER A 97 26.35 33.45 30.70
C SER A 97 25.89 32.25 31.52
N ILE A 98 25.01 31.40 30.95
CA ILE A 98 24.51 30.21 31.59
C ILE A 98 25.22 29.01 30.94
N SER A 99 26.02 28.29 31.73
CA SER A 99 26.78 27.14 31.21
C SER A 99 26.01 25.82 31.26
N SER A 100 25.03 25.65 32.14
CA SER A 100 24.24 24.46 32.26
C SER A 100 22.86 24.72 32.84
N VAL A 101 21.83 24.14 32.29
CA VAL A 101 20.46 24.11 32.82
C VAL A 101 20.04 22.66 33.04
N GLN A 102 19.47 22.38 34.20
CA GLN A 102 18.89 21.08 34.52
C GLN A 102 17.45 21.27 34.97
N LEU A 103 16.54 20.59 34.27
CA LEU A 103 15.10 20.59 34.55
C LEU A 103 14.67 19.17 34.92
N PHE A 104 14.15 19.03 36.11
CA PHE A 104 13.82 17.71 36.66
C PHE A 104 12.39 17.68 37.18
N GLY A 105 11.59 16.77 36.69
CA GLY A 105 10.22 16.58 37.13
C GLY A 105 9.35 17.80 36.83
N PHE A 106 9.17 18.17 35.57
CA PHE A 106 8.23 19.22 35.19
C PHE A 106 6.93 18.69 34.63
N ASN A 107 5.85 19.41 34.85
CA ASN A 107 4.55 19.24 34.27
C ASN A 107 4.10 20.60 33.69
N ILE A 108 3.81 20.62 32.37
CA ILE A 108 3.38 21.82 31.66
C ILE A 108 2.00 21.56 31.06
N ASN A 109 1.00 22.38 31.40
CA ASN A 109 -0.34 22.28 30.84
C ASN A 109 -0.64 23.55 30.04
N LEU A 110 -0.56 23.42 28.73
CA LEU A 110 -0.84 24.50 27.79
C LEU A 110 -2.21 24.29 27.18
N GLN A 111 -2.98 25.38 27.09
CA GLN A 111 -4.31 25.28 26.48
C GLN A 111 -4.70 26.54 25.72
N LYS A 112 -5.59 26.35 24.76
CA LYS A 112 -6.36 27.38 24.07
C LYS A 112 -7.84 27.09 24.21
N LYS A 113 -8.68 28.12 24.33
CA LYS A 113 -10.15 27.95 24.35
C LYS A 113 -10.67 27.57 22.96
N THR A 114 -10.16 28.26 21.92
CA THR A 114 -10.46 28.00 20.51
C THR A 114 -9.16 28.09 19.67
N PRO A 115 -9.11 27.62 18.42
CA PRO A 115 -7.92 27.74 17.57
C PRO A 115 -7.38 29.19 17.44
N ASP A 116 -8.29 30.17 17.40
CA ASP A 116 -7.97 31.58 17.20
C ASP A 116 -7.72 32.32 18.52
N SER A 117 -8.04 31.71 19.68
CA SER A 117 -7.81 32.34 20.99
C SER A 117 -6.32 32.34 21.34
N PRO A 118 -5.85 33.32 22.14
CA PRO A 118 -4.49 33.29 22.64
C PRO A 118 -4.29 32.07 23.55
N PRO A 119 -3.06 31.49 23.56
CA PRO A 119 -2.74 30.42 24.51
C PRO A 119 -2.67 30.94 25.94
N ASN A 120 -2.95 30.08 26.92
CA ASN A 120 -2.94 30.40 28.34
C ASN A 120 -1.57 30.90 28.88
N PHE A 121 -0.49 30.64 28.14
CA PHE A 121 0.87 31.12 28.51
C PHE A 121 1.25 32.47 27.87
N LYS A 122 0.36 33.08 27.05
CA LYS A 122 0.67 34.33 26.34
C LYS A 122 1.09 35.44 27.28
N PHE A 123 0.45 35.56 28.44
CA PHE A 123 0.78 36.58 29.46
C PHE A 123 2.24 36.48 29.93
N VAL A 124 2.80 35.27 30.01
CA VAL A 124 4.22 35.08 30.35
C VAL A 124 5.11 35.71 29.29
N LEU A 125 4.81 35.45 28.01
CA LEU A 125 5.57 36.04 26.90
C LEU A 125 5.45 37.55 26.86
N ASP A 126 4.24 38.08 27.09
CA ASP A 126 3.95 39.51 27.09
C ASP A 126 4.67 40.24 28.24
N ALA A 127 4.75 39.63 29.44
CA ALA A 127 5.45 40.19 30.60
C ALA A 127 6.98 40.30 30.37
N PHE A 128 7.57 39.39 29.61
CA PHE A 128 8.99 39.41 29.26
C PHE A 128 9.28 40.08 27.92
N ALA A 129 8.28 40.47 27.13
CA ALA A 129 8.44 41.27 25.95
C ALA A 129 8.75 42.71 26.38
N SER A 130 10.01 43.11 26.34
CA SER A 130 10.42 44.44 26.82
C SER A 130 9.75 45.56 26.03
N ASN A 131 9.04 46.44 26.75
CA ASN A 131 8.55 47.73 26.23
C ASN A 131 9.67 48.79 26.11
N ASP A 132 10.93 48.38 26.17
CA ASP A 132 12.06 49.31 26.14
C ASP A 132 12.40 49.72 24.71
N THR A 133 11.93 50.89 24.32
CA THR A 133 12.36 51.65 23.13
C THR A 133 13.80 52.18 23.20
N VAL A 134 14.55 51.86 24.24
CA VAL A 134 15.96 52.23 24.38
C VAL A 134 16.84 51.05 24.00
N LYS A 135 17.44 51.13 22.81
CA LYS A 135 18.51 50.24 22.35
C LYS A 135 19.70 50.29 23.32
N LYS A 136 19.69 49.47 24.35
CA LYS A 136 20.91 49.02 25.01
C LYS A 136 21.39 47.78 24.26
N ASP A 137 22.57 47.89 23.72
CA ASP A 137 23.34 46.84 23.03
C ASP A 137 23.77 45.72 24.01
N ASN A 138 22.83 45.19 24.77
CA ASN A 138 23.03 44.01 25.59
C ASN A 138 22.58 42.80 24.76
N SER A 139 23.43 42.44 23.78
CA SER A 139 23.28 41.13 23.13
C SER A 139 23.47 40.06 24.21
N LEU A 140 22.36 39.45 24.62
CA LEU A 140 22.38 38.27 25.48
C LEU A 140 23.08 37.16 24.69
N ASP A 141 24.36 36.94 24.93
CA ASP A 141 25.15 35.84 24.34
C ASP A 141 24.83 34.57 25.13
N LEU A 142 23.70 33.95 24.78
CA LEU A 142 23.19 32.77 25.46
C LEU A 142 23.95 31.54 24.97
N ARG A 143 24.97 31.14 25.70
CA ARG A 143 25.72 29.89 25.47
C ARG A 143 25.38 28.90 26.56
N ILE A 144 24.51 27.93 26.25
CA ILE A 144 24.16 26.89 27.21
C ILE A 144 24.81 25.59 26.78
N ASN A 145 25.94 25.23 27.36
CA ASN A 145 26.70 24.05 26.99
C ASN A 145 25.96 22.74 27.26
N SER A 146 25.01 22.74 28.19
CA SER A 146 24.24 21.56 28.56
C SER A 146 22.86 21.93 29.09
N ILE A 147 21.82 21.44 28.42
CA ILE A 147 20.44 21.43 28.91
C ILE A 147 20.07 19.97 29.16
N LEU A 148 19.80 19.62 30.42
CA LEU A 148 19.41 18.26 30.81
C LEU A 148 17.97 18.28 31.32
N ILE A 149 17.11 17.56 30.65
CA ILE A 149 15.70 17.40 31.00
C ILE A 149 15.45 15.93 31.39
N ARG A 150 14.77 15.74 32.52
CA ARG A 150 14.37 14.40 32.99
C ARG A 150 12.98 14.42 33.62
N ARG A 151 12.20 13.36 33.39
CA ARG A 151 10.84 13.17 33.91
C ARG A 151 9.91 14.34 33.57
N GLY A 152 9.97 14.83 32.34
CA GLY A 152 9.08 15.88 31.86
C GLY A 152 7.73 15.33 31.41
N ARG A 153 6.68 16.11 31.60
CA ARG A 153 5.35 15.95 31.04
C ARG A 153 4.90 17.27 30.44
N MET A 154 4.21 17.22 29.33
CA MET A 154 3.66 18.40 28.67
C MET A 154 2.33 18.01 28.01
N ALA A 155 1.31 18.79 28.29
CA ALA A 155 0.02 18.68 27.60
C ALA A 155 -0.26 19.98 26.86
N TYR A 156 -0.86 19.88 25.69
CA TYR A 156 -1.39 20.99 24.92
C TYR A 156 -2.77 20.62 24.40
N HIS A 157 -3.78 21.44 24.69
CA HIS A 157 -5.16 21.19 24.30
C HIS A 157 -5.82 22.43 23.70
N VAL A 158 -6.57 22.27 22.62
CA VAL A 158 -7.54 23.24 22.10
C VAL A 158 -8.92 22.76 22.53
N LEU A 159 -9.49 23.40 23.56
CA LEU A 159 -10.67 22.88 24.28
C LEU A 159 -11.93 22.74 23.43
N SER A 160 -12.06 23.52 22.33
CA SER A 160 -13.19 23.45 21.40
C SER A 160 -13.10 22.32 20.37
N GLU A 161 -11.99 21.60 20.32
CA GLU A 161 -11.74 20.55 19.33
C GLU A 161 -11.82 19.18 19.98
N GLU A 162 -12.10 18.16 19.19
CA GLU A 162 -12.20 16.77 19.69
C GLU A 162 -10.83 16.07 19.66
N GLU A 163 -10.58 15.22 20.65
CA GLU A 163 -9.44 14.33 20.65
C GLU A 163 -9.62 13.21 19.61
N THR A 164 -8.52 12.81 18.97
CA THR A 164 -8.51 11.71 18.00
C THR A 164 -7.60 10.57 18.48
N PRO A 165 -8.09 9.67 19.35
CA PRO A 165 -7.29 8.57 19.87
C PRO A 165 -6.68 7.69 18.77
N GLY A 166 -5.42 7.30 18.94
CA GLY A 166 -4.69 6.48 17.96
C GLY A 166 -4.16 7.23 16.74
N LYS A 167 -4.42 8.55 16.64
CA LYS A 167 -3.88 9.42 15.57
C LYS A 167 -3.22 10.65 16.18
N PHE A 168 -2.13 11.09 15.59
CA PHE A 168 -1.51 12.35 16.01
C PHE A 168 -2.42 13.53 15.68
N ASN A 169 -2.69 14.33 16.71
CA ASN A 169 -3.51 15.53 16.59
C ASN A 169 -2.74 16.71 17.22
N ALA A 170 -2.29 17.62 16.39
CA ALA A 170 -1.55 18.81 16.86
C ALA A 170 -2.37 19.74 17.79
N LYS A 171 -3.70 19.57 17.83
CA LYS A 171 -4.61 20.31 18.73
C LYS A 171 -4.73 19.66 20.11
N HIS A 172 -4.33 18.38 20.23
CA HIS A 172 -4.35 17.60 21.47
C HIS A 172 -3.11 16.73 21.56
N VAL A 173 -2.07 17.25 22.23
CA VAL A 173 -0.77 16.58 22.39
C VAL A 173 -0.51 16.34 23.87
N GLN A 174 -0.25 15.11 24.28
CA GLN A 174 0.09 14.74 25.64
C GLN A 174 1.43 13.99 25.68
N LEU A 175 2.51 14.73 25.90
CA LEU A 175 3.87 14.19 26.01
C LEU A 175 4.17 13.76 27.43
N GLN A 176 4.72 12.57 27.59
CA GLN A 176 5.19 12.03 28.87
C GLN A 176 6.58 11.41 28.73
N ASN A 177 7.23 11.13 29.87
CA ASN A 177 8.56 10.54 29.92
C ASN A 177 9.61 11.33 29.13
N ILE A 178 9.45 12.68 29.06
CA ILE A 178 10.37 13.52 28.29
C ILE A 178 11.76 13.49 28.96
N ILE A 179 12.75 13.04 28.18
CA ILE A 179 14.16 13.08 28.55
C ILE A 179 14.90 13.75 27.40
N ALA A 180 15.66 14.80 27.70
CA ALA A 180 16.47 15.48 26.70
C ALA A 180 17.88 15.82 27.27
N ASN A 181 18.88 15.68 26.38
CA ASN A 181 20.23 16.16 26.61
C ASN A 181 20.65 16.96 25.38
N ILE A 182 20.64 18.31 25.55
CA ILE A 182 20.82 19.27 24.47
C ILE A 182 22.01 20.13 24.79
N SER A 183 22.80 20.51 23.80
CA SER A 183 23.87 21.51 23.89
C SER A 183 23.59 22.63 22.88
N LEU A 184 23.65 23.88 23.33
CA LEU A 184 23.49 25.06 22.50
C LEU A 184 24.83 25.83 22.51
N LYS A 185 25.65 25.67 21.50
CA LYS A 185 26.99 26.26 21.42
C LYS A 185 26.98 27.70 20.90
N ALA A 186 26.04 28.02 20.04
CA ALA A 186 25.80 29.36 19.53
C ALA A 186 24.31 29.55 19.20
N LEU A 187 23.80 30.69 19.60
CA LEU A 187 22.49 31.18 19.18
C LEU A 187 22.64 32.68 18.93
N SER A 188 22.69 33.08 17.66
CA SER A 188 22.75 34.46 17.21
C SER A 188 21.69 34.70 16.14
N LYS A 189 21.51 35.97 15.73
CA LYS A 189 20.57 36.30 14.64
C LYS A 189 20.83 35.50 13.35
N ASP A 190 22.10 35.15 13.11
CA ASP A 190 22.53 34.59 11.81
C ASP A 190 23.12 33.18 11.93
N SER A 191 23.18 32.58 13.11
CA SER A 191 23.71 31.25 13.28
C SER A 191 23.18 30.50 14.49
N ILE A 192 22.91 29.22 14.30
CA ILE A 192 22.49 28.28 15.35
C ILE A 192 23.45 27.10 15.33
N ASN A 193 23.99 26.70 16.49
CA ASN A 193 24.75 25.46 16.65
C ASN A 193 24.15 24.70 17.84
N LEU A 194 23.37 23.68 17.51
CA LEU A 194 22.59 22.85 18.43
C LEU A 194 23.04 21.40 18.33
N GLY A 195 23.25 20.75 19.45
CA GLY A 195 23.45 19.31 19.53
C GLY A 195 22.40 18.65 20.41
N ILE A 196 21.73 17.66 19.93
CA ILE A 196 20.86 16.77 20.69
C ILE A 196 21.57 15.43 20.83
N LYS A 197 22.05 15.12 22.04
CA LYS A 197 22.68 13.83 22.32
C LYS A 197 21.64 12.74 22.57
N ARG A 198 20.51 13.14 23.13
CA ARG A 198 19.36 12.29 23.40
C ARG A 198 18.10 13.13 23.53
N LEU A 199 17.07 12.73 22.82
CA LEU A 199 15.68 13.12 23.07
C LEU A 199 14.84 11.85 23.05
N SER A 200 14.03 11.65 24.09
CA SER A 200 13.05 10.57 24.14
C SER A 200 11.76 11.07 24.77
N LEU A 201 10.62 10.59 24.30
CA LEU A 201 9.28 10.94 24.78
C LEU A 201 8.26 9.92 24.31
N ASP A 202 7.13 9.88 25.00
CA ASP A 202 5.95 9.14 24.57
C ASP A 202 4.79 10.13 24.38
N GLU A 203 4.04 10.03 23.29
CA GLU A 203 2.81 10.77 23.07
C GLU A 203 1.62 9.83 23.37
N LYS A 204 0.83 10.21 24.38
CA LYS A 204 -0.17 9.32 24.99
C LYS A 204 -1.42 9.12 24.14
N VAL A 205 -1.89 10.16 23.43
CA VAL A 205 -3.15 10.13 22.68
C VAL A 205 -3.01 9.31 21.40
N SER A 206 -1.95 9.51 20.65
CA SER A 206 -1.67 8.81 19.40
C SER A 206 -0.98 7.46 19.60
N GLY A 207 -0.32 7.27 20.75
CA GLY A 207 0.51 6.10 21.03
C GLY A 207 1.90 6.15 20.39
N PHE A 208 2.32 7.31 19.84
CA PHE A 208 3.66 7.47 19.30
C PHE A 208 4.72 7.44 20.40
N SER A 209 5.78 6.67 20.19
CA SER A 209 6.91 6.57 21.15
C SER A 209 8.24 6.80 20.43
N LEU A 210 8.97 7.81 20.91
CA LEU A 210 10.34 8.11 20.51
C LEU A 210 11.30 7.59 21.57
N LYS A 211 11.95 6.46 21.32
CA LYS A 211 12.93 5.86 22.26
C LYS A 211 14.20 6.68 22.34
N LYS A 212 14.65 7.19 21.19
CA LYS A 212 15.84 8.05 21.14
C LYS A 212 15.90 8.81 19.81
N MET A 213 16.28 10.07 19.89
CA MET A 213 16.73 10.85 18.75
C MET A 213 18.04 11.54 19.10
N SER A 214 18.96 11.59 18.16
CA SER A 214 20.21 12.35 18.28
C SER A 214 20.52 13.05 16.97
N LEU A 215 21.12 14.24 17.05
CA LEU A 215 21.56 15.02 15.91
C LEU A 215 22.53 16.12 16.34
N LYS A 216 23.23 16.67 15.37
CA LYS A 216 24.05 17.89 15.52
C LYS A 216 23.68 18.81 14.37
N LEU A 217 23.13 19.97 14.70
CA LEU A 217 22.61 20.94 13.75
C LEU A 217 23.48 22.19 13.76
N VAL A 218 23.89 22.62 12.56
CA VAL A 218 24.53 23.91 12.31
C VAL A 218 23.72 24.61 11.22
N ALA A 219 23.17 25.77 11.55
CA ALA A 219 22.33 26.54 10.63
C ALA A 219 22.83 27.98 10.51
N ASN A 220 22.62 28.57 9.35
CA ASN A 220 22.74 30.01 9.11
C ASN A 220 21.53 30.54 8.32
N SER A 221 21.59 31.76 7.82
CA SER A 221 20.46 32.37 7.10
C SER A 221 20.10 31.73 5.76
N ARG A 222 20.95 30.83 5.19
CA ARG A 222 20.77 30.23 3.86
C ARG A 222 20.88 28.71 3.82
N GLN A 223 21.48 28.10 4.83
CA GLN A 223 21.67 26.65 4.86
C GLN A 223 21.65 26.09 6.27
N THR A 224 21.24 24.83 6.38
CA THR A 224 21.34 24.03 7.60
C THR A 224 22.02 22.70 7.27
N SER A 225 22.99 22.31 8.08
CA SER A 225 23.58 20.98 8.07
C SER A 225 23.18 20.25 9.34
N ILE A 226 22.71 19.01 9.20
CA ILE A 226 22.37 18.13 10.32
C ILE A 226 23.22 16.86 10.20
N ASP A 227 24.17 16.71 11.11
CA ASP A 227 25.06 15.57 11.19
C ASP A 227 24.62 14.57 12.24
N ASN A 228 25.02 13.31 12.07
CA ASN A 228 24.76 12.23 13.04
C ASN A 228 23.27 12.08 13.40
N PHE A 229 22.39 12.31 12.43
CA PHE A 229 20.97 12.10 12.63
C PHE A 229 20.67 10.63 12.83
N ALA A 230 20.08 10.30 13.97
CA ALA A 230 19.60 8.97 14.27
C ALA A 230 18.30 9.05 15.06
N ILE A 231 17.33 8.23 14.68
CA ILE A 231 16.05 8.06 15.35
C ILE A 231 15.78 6.59 15.63
N GLU A 232 15.38 6.28 16.85
CA GLU A 232 14.98 4.96 17.31
C GLU A 232 13.51 5.04 17.79
N LEU A 233 12.62 4.32 17.14
CA LEU A 233 11.23 4.10 17.51
C LEU A 233 11.07 2.65 18.04
N PRO A 234 9.90 2.16 18.42
CA PRO A 234 9.73 0.82 18.96
C PRO A 234 10.35 -0.31 18.12
N GLU A 235 10.17 -0.25 16.79
CA GLU A 235 10.66 -1.27 15.85
C GLU A 235 11.52 -0.68 14.71
N THR A 236 11.73 0.64 14.71
CA THR A 236 12.48 1.38 13.68
C THR A 236 13.81 1.88 14.23
N SER A 237 14.89 1.70 13.45
CA SER A 237 16.19 2.34 13.65
C SER A 237 16.63 2.98 12.33
N LEU A 238 16.44 4.29 12.21
CA LEU A 238 16.84 5.07 11.03
C LEU A 238 18.06 5.92 11.36
N LYS A 239 19.07 5.85 10.51
CA LYS A 239 20.25 6.70 10.56
C LYS A 239 20.44 7.35 9.21
N LEU A 240 20.74 8.64 9.22
CA LEU A 240 21.06 9.39 8.02
C LEU A 240 22.50 9.89 8.10
N ASP A 241 23.14 9.96 6.96
CA ASP A 241 24.36 10.73 6.78
C ASP A 241 24.02 12.22 6.96
N THR A 242 24.90 13.12 6.60
CA THR A 242 24.64 14.55 6.72
C THR A 242 23.40 14.96 5.90
N ILE A 243 22.43 15.59 6.57
CA ILE A 243 21.29 16.21 5.92
C ILE A 243 21.65 17.66 5.61
N HIS A 244 21.61 18.03 4.34
CA HIS A 244 21.78 19.42 3.91
C HIS A 244 20.43 20.02 3.56
N LEU A 245 20.12 21.18 4.16
CA LEU A 245 18.98 22.01 3.79
C LEU A 245 19.52 23.30 3.17
N ILE A 246 19.00 23.70 2.02
CA ILE A 246 19.36 24.92 1.30
C ILE A 246 18.09 25.74 1.07
N TYR A 247 18.12 27.01 1.40
CA TYR A 247 17.02 27.94 1.30
C TYR A 247 17.52 29.38 1.10
N ASP A 248 16.69 30.23 0.49
CA ASP A 248 17.07 31.61 0.19
C ASP A 248 17.05 32.51 1.43
N SER A 249 16.15 32.24 2.36
CA SER A 249 16.01 32.95 3.63
C SER A 249 15.24 32.09 4.64
N LEU A 250 15.25 32.49 5.93
CA LEU A 250 14.46 31.80 6.97
C LEU A 250 12.95 31.83 6.71
N LYS A 251 12.45 32.78 5.91
CA LYS A 251 11.04 32.80 5.47
C LYS A 251 10.66 31.64 4.56
N ALA A 252 11.63 30.98 3.94
CA ALA A 252 11.39 29.79 3.15
C ALA A 252 10.77 28.63 3.96
N PHE A 253 10.98 28.63 5.29
CA PHE A 253 10.37 27.63 6.17
C PHE A 253 8.85 27.78 6.31
N ASP A 254 8.28 28.97 6.03
CA ASP A 254 6.83 29.17 5.95
C ASP A 254 6.21 28.39 4.80
N ARG A 255 7.03 28.09 3.76
CA ARG A 255 6.67 27.29 2.59
C ARG A 255 7.68 26.15 2.39
N PHE A 256 7.91 25.39 3.45
CA PHE A 256 8.95 24.35 3.51
C PHE A 256 8.89 23.36 2.36
N THR A 257 7.68 22.91 2.01
CA THR A 257 7.44 21.89 0.98
C THR A 257 7.89 22.30 -0.42
N GLU A 258 7.97 23.61 -0.69
CA GLU A 258 8.29 24.17 -2.00
C GLU A 258 9.67 24.82 -2.06
N GLN A 259 10.06 25.53 -0.97
CA GLN A 259 11.19 26.45 -0.99
C GLN A 259 12.45 25.93 -0.28
N VAL A 260 12.32 24.85 0.52
CA VAL A 260 13.47 24.26 1.18
C VAL A 260 13.91 23.01 0.41
N ARG A 261 15.09 23.10 -0.19
CA ARG A 261 15.74 21.94 -0.83
C ARG A 261 16.54 21.16 0.20
N PHE A 262 16.41 19.86 0.17
CA PHE A 262 17.17 18.99 1.05
C PHE A 262 17.84 17.86 0.28
N SER A 263 18.93 17.37 0.85
CA SER A 263 19.59 16.16 0.40
C SER A 263 20.11 15.37 1.60
N PHE A 264 19.96 14.05 1.51
CA PHE A 264 20.53 13.13 2.50
C PHE A 264 20.67 11.73 1.89
N ARG A 265 21.48 10.91 2.54
CA ARG A 265 21.59 9.48 2.29
C ARG A 265 21.27 8.70 3.55
N THR A 266 20.58 7.58 3.43
CA THR A 266 20.41 6.66 4.54
C THR A 266 21.71 5.89 4.79
N LEU A 267 22.03 5.68 6.05
CA LEU A 267 22.98 4.68 6.50
C LEU A 267 22.21 3.38 6.77
N PRO A 268 22.90 2.23 7.00
CA PRO A 268 22.21 0.97 7.27
C PRO A 268 21.09 1.14 8.30
N SER A 269 19.86 1.04 7.84
CA SER A 269 18.65 1.39 8.58
C SER A 269 17.58 0.31 8.43
N GLN A 270 16.82 0.10 9.50
CA GLN A 270 15.68 -0.79 9.52
C GLN A 270 14.44 0.01 9.91
N ILE A 271 13.38 -0.08 9.14
CA ILE A 271 12.16 0.70 9.32
C ILE A 271 10.96 -0.21 9.36
N THR A 272 10.11 -0.01 10.37
CA THR A 272 8.78 -0.60 10.44
C THR A 272 7.77 0.53 10.27
N LEU A 273 7.06 0.52 9.13
CA LEU A 273 6.17 1.64 8.76
C LEU A 273 5.01 1.83 9.75
N LYS A 274 4.62 0.79 10.46
CA LYS A 274 3.65 0.87 11.56
C LYS A 274 4.03 1.88 12.64
N ASP A 275 5.33 2.08 12.92
CA ASP A 275 5.78 3.02 13.95
C ASP A 275 5.40 4.47 13.64
N ILE A 276 5.19 4.81 12.37
CA ILE A 276 4.75 6.13 11.92
C ILE A 276 3.25 6.20 11.61
N SER A 277 2.52 5.12 11.86
CA SER A 277 1.06 5.05 11.65
C SER A 277 0.24 6.08 12.43
N PRO A 278 0.65 6.58 13.59
CA PRO A 278 -0.02 7.70 14.25
C PRO A 278 -0.14 8.95 13.36
N PHE A 279 0.85 9.19 12.50
CA PHE A 279 0.86 10.30 11.54
C PHE A 279 0.23 9.94 10.20
N LEU A 280 0.36 8.67 9.78
CA LEU A 280 -0.15 8.13 8.51
C LEU A 280 -0.91 6.82 8.77
N PRO A 281 -2.20 6.88 9.14
CA PRO A 281 -2.97 5.69 9.54
C PRO A 281 -3.01 4.56 8.51
N ALA A 282 -2.86 4.91 7.23
CA ALA A 282 -2.76 3.93 6.14
C ALA A 282 -1.58 2.95 6.28
N LEU A 283 -0.58 3.28 7.10
CA LEU A 283 0.61 2.45 7.32
C LEU A 283 0.48 1.49 8.52
N SER A 284 -0.65 1.49 9.22
CA SER A 284 -0.86 0.68 10.45
C SER A 284 -0.75 -0.82 10.24
N HIS A 285 -1.00 -1.30 9.03
CA HIS A 285 -0.93 -2.71 8.66
C HIS A 285 0.47 -3.16 8.22
N PHE A 286 1.40 -2.24 7.93
CA PHE A 286 2.79 -2.55 7.58
C PHE A 286 3.62 -2.86 8.84
N LYS A 287 3.52 -4.10 9.33
CA LYS A 287 4.09 -4.53 10.61
C LYS A 287 5.49 -5.13 10.49
N GLU A 288 5.87 -5.56 9.29
CA GLU A 288 7.15 -6.23 9.08
C GLU A 288 8.25 -5.22 8.76
N PRO A 289 9.46 -5.38 9.34
CA PRO A 289 10.55 -4.45 9.12
C PRO A 289 11.13 -4.57 7.71
N ILE A 290 11.52 -3.44 7.15
CA ILE A 290 12.26 -3.32 5.90
C ILE A 290 13.63 -2.70 6.16
N SER A 291 14.65 -3.16 5.46
CA SER A 291 15.93 -2.45 5.37
C SER A 291 15.88 -1.49 4.21
N LEU A 292 16.35 -0.27 4.42
CA LEU A 292 16.29 0.83 3.46
C LEU A 292 17.68 1.43 3.24
N ASP A 293 18.10 1.52 1.97
CA ASP A 293 19.22 2.34 1.51
C ASP A 293 18.75 3.22 0.35
N MET A 294 18.89 4.54 0.49
CA MET A 294 18.48 5.48 -0.54
C MET A 294 19.23 6.80 -0.42
N GLU A 295 19.34 7.48 -1.54
CA GLU A 295 19.79 8.87 -1.62
C GLU A 295 18.61 9.74 -2.08
N VAL A 296 18.32 10.79 -1.30
CA VAL A 296 17.15 11.67 -1.55
C VAL A 296 17.63 13.08 -1.79
N LYS A 297 17.10 13.73 -2.82
CA LYS A 297 17.38 15.14 -3.18
C LYS A 297 16.10 15.83 -3.67
N GLY A 298 16.00 17.11 -3.39
CA GLY A 298 14.92 17.96 -3.91
C GLY A 298 14.20 18.76 -2.85
N THR A 299 12.97 19.13 -3.14
CA THR A 299 11.98 19.65 -2.18
C THR A 299 10.95 18.57 -1.89
N VAL A 300 10.06 18.77 -0.92
CA VAL A 300 8.95 17.80 -0.70
C VAL A 300 8.09 17.67 -1.95
N ASN A 301 7.85 18.77 -2.69
CA ASN A 301 7.04 18.75 -3.90
C ASN A 301 7.75 18.23 -5.15
N GLN A 302 9.07 18.22 -5.16
CA GLN A 302 9.90 17.70 -6.25
C GLN A 302 11.02 16.86 -5.69
N LEU A 303 10.73 15.61 -5.40
CA LEU A 303 11.63 14.68 -4.73
C LEU A 303 12.24 13.70 -5.74
N THR A 304 13.54 13.52 -5.70
CA THR A 304 14.22 12.45 -6.41
C THR A 304 14.87 11.54 -5.39
N CYS A 305 14.55 10.26 -5.48
CA CYS A 305 15.16 9.19 -4.71
C CYS A 305 15.99 8.34 -5.67
N SER A 306 17.29 8.44 -5.59
CA SER A 306 18.25 7.62 -6.34
C SER A 306 18.82 6.52 -5.45
N HIS A 307 19.32 5.44 -6.09
CA HIS A 307 19.86 4.28 -5.38
C HIS A 307 18.89 3.69 -4.34
N LEU A 308 17.57 3.76 -4.62
CA LEU A 308 16.60 3.13 -3.75
C LEU A 308 16.84 1.61 -3.70
N GLU A 309 17.17 1.11 -2.53
CA GLU A 309 17.19 -0.32 -2.25
C GLU A 309 16.33 -0.62 -1.02
N ILE A 310 15.30 -1.43 -1.20
CA ILE A 310 14.44 -1.94 -0.13
C ILE A 310 14.61 -3.44 -0.07
N THR A 311 14.90 -3.97 1.11
CA THR A 311 14.94 -5.42 1.34
C THR A 311 14.11 -5.78 2.56
N ALA A 312 13.44 -6.93 2.50
CA ALA A 312 12.62 -7.44 3.59
C ALA A 312 12.74 -8.97 3.70
N ASP A 313 12.34 -9.50 4.86
CA ASP A 313 12.28 -10.93 5.16
C ASP A 313 13.58 -11.67 4.75
N ASN A 314 14.71 -11.23 5.31
CA ASN A 314 16.04 -11.81 5.00
C ASN A 314 16.35 -11.87 3.50
N ARG A 315 16.03 -10.80 2.77
CA ARG A 315 16.18 -10.67 1.31
C ARG A 315 15.25 -11.57 0.48
N GLN A 316 14.19 -12.09 1.06
CA GLN A 316 13.15 -12.78 0.31
C GLN A 316 12.36 -11.83 -0.61
N PHE A 317 12.36 -10.54 -0.25
CA PHE A 317 11.91 -9.44 -1.08
C PHE A 317 13.03 -8.42 -1.25
N ARG A 318 13.25 -7.96 -2.47
CA ARG A 318 14.20 -6.90 -2.80
C ARG A 318 13.66 -6.04 -3.93
N LEU A 319 13.79 -4.73 -3.76
CA LEU A 319 13.46 -3.74 -4.78
C LEU A 319 14.65 -2.79 -4.93
N LYS A 320 15.08 -2.55 -6.17
CA LYS A 320 16.06 -1.54 -6.53
C LYS A 320 15.57 -0.67 -7.67
N GLY A 321 15.90 0.60 -7.60
CA GLY A 321 15.55 1.53 -8.68
C GLY A 321 15.79 2.98 -8.30
N ASP A 322 15.31 3.84 -9.16
CA ASP A 322 15.28 5.28 -8.98
C ASP A 322 13.84 5.76 -9.07
N VAL A 323 13.44 6.68 -8.20
CA VAL A 323 12.06 7.19 -8.14
C VAL A 323 12.08 8.71 -8.07
N ALA A 324 11.33 9.36 -8.93
CA ALA A 324 11.03 10.77 -8.85
C ALA A 324 9.54 10.96 -8.49
N LEU A 325 9.29 11.85 -7.56
CA LEU A 325 7.96 12.17 -7.07
C LEU A 325 7.71 13.66 -7.24
N GLN A 326 6.52 14.02 -7.71
CA GLN A 326 6.11 15.41 -7.91
C GLN A 326 4.78 15.65 -7.21
N ASP A 327 4.62 16.85 -6.67
CA ASP A 327 3.42 17.36 -6.01
C ASP A 327 2.88 16.51 -4.86
N LEU A 328 3.78 16.03 -3.98
CA LEU A 328 3.41 15.23 -2.80
C LEU A 328 2.55 16.00 -1.78
N SER A 329 2.52 17.33 -1.86
CA SER A 329 1.65 18.16 -1.00
C SER A 329 0.17 17.98 -1.35
N HIS A 330 -0.13 17.55 -2.57
CA HIS A 330 -1.47 17.26 -3.06
C HIS A 330 -1.55 15.79 -3.49
N PRO A 331 -1.80 14.85 -2.57
CA PRO A 331 -1.70 13.41 -2.85
C PRO A 331 -2.58 12.91 -4.00
N GLN A 332 -3.64 13.66 -4.37
CA GLN A 332 -4.51 13.33 -5.50
C GLN A 332 -3.86 13.66 -6.85
N ASP A 333 -2.99 14.66 -6.86
CA ASP A 333 -2.27 15.16 -8.04
C ASP A 333 -0.80 14.68 -8.05
N ALA A 334 -0.41 13.93 -7.02
CA ALA A 334 0.94 13.43 -6.88
C ALA A 334 1.29 12.46 -8.01
N TYR A 335 2.38 12.76 -8.70
CA TYR A 335 2.88 11.99 -9.84
C TYR A 335 4.15 11.24 -9.45
N VAL A 336 4.24 9.97 -9.85
CA VAL A 336 5.40 9.12 -9.68
C VAL A 336 6.00 8.77 -11.03
N PHE A 337 7.33 8.80 -11.11
CA PHE A 337 8.11 8.21 -12.17
C PHE A 337 9.20 7.36 -11.53
N GLY A 338 9.23 6.07 -11.85
CA GLY A 338 10.18 5.12 -11.26
C GLY A 338 10.74 4.18 -12.32
N THR A 339 12.05 4.00 -12.30
CA THR A 339 12.75 2.97 -13.07
C THR A 339 13.17 1.88 -12.09
N LEU A 340 12.55 0.71 -12.18
CA LEU A 340 12.87 -0.45 -11.37
C LEU A 340 13.91 -1.30 -12.09
N SER A 341 15.17 -1.23 -11.62
CA SER A 341 16.25 -2.04 -12.17
C SER A 341 16.18 -3.50 -11.72
N GLU A 342 15.62 -3.74 -10.54
CA GLU A 342 15.43 -5.07 -9.96
C GLU A 342 14.29 -5.02 -8.94
N LEU A 343 13.27 -5.84 -9.15
CA LEU A 343 12.33 -6.23 -8.11
C LEU A 343 12.36 -7.76 -8.08
N THR A 344 12.73 -8.36 -6.95
CA THR A 344 12.74 -9.81 -6.78
C THR A 344 11.99 -10.20 -5.54
N ALA A 345 11.19 -11.24 -5.65
CA ALA A 345 10.45 -11.83 -4.53
C ALA A 345 10.41 -13.35 -4.68
N THR A 346 10.84 -14.06 -3.66
CA THR A 346 10.56 -15.49 -3.54
C THR A 346 9.09 -15.69 -3.16
N THR A 347 8.61 -16.92 -3.10
CA THR A 347 7.25 -17.22 -2.61
C THR A 347 6.98 -16.60 -1.23
N ARG A 348 7.98 -16.59 -0.32
CA ARG A 348 7.89 -15.88 0.97
C ARG A 348 7.83 -14.37 0.81
N GLY A 349 8.64 -13.82 -0.11
CA GLY A 349 8.64 -12.39 -0.43
C GLY A 349 7.31 -11.93 -1.04
N VAL A 350 6.66 -12.74 -1.87
CA VAL A 350 5.29 -12.49 -2.33
C VAL A 350 4.33 -12.48 -1.14
N GLY A 351 4.47 -13.44 -0.22
CA GLY A 351 3.69 -13.47 1.02
C GLY A 351 3.89 -12.22 1.89
N PHE A 352 5.14 -11.72 1.99
CA PHE A 352 5.44 -10.45 2.66
C PHE A 352 4.67 -9.29 2.02
N LEU A 353 4.67 -9.15 0.68
CA LEU A 353 3.94 -8.10 -0.02
C LEU A 353 2.44 -8.18 0.25
N VAL A 354 1.85 -9.37 0.12
CA VAL A 354 0.41 -9.57 0.34
C VAL A 354 0.02 -9.21 1.77
N ARG A 355 0.78 -9.65 2.79
CA ARG A 355 0.52 -9.33 4.20
C ARG A 355 0.56 -7.82 4.50
N ASN A 356 1.48 -7.12 3.86
CA ASN A 356 1.68 -5.69 4.14
C ASN A 356 0.84 -4.77 3.23
N LEU A 357 0.38 -5.22 2.06
CA LEU A 357 -0.44 -4.43 1.14
C LEU A 357 -1.94 -4.70 1.28
N SER A 358 -2.33 -5.88 1.78
CA SER A 358 -3.73 -6.25 1.96
C SER A 358 -4.26 -5.74 3.30
N HIS A 359 -5.40 -5.04 3.28
CA HIS A 359 -6.09 -4.57 4.50
C HIS A 359 -6.67 -5.74 5.30
N ASP A 360 -7.22 -6.74 4.58
CA ASP A 360 -7.84 -7.95 5.13
C ASP A 360 -7.03 -9.17 4.65
N TYR A 361 -5.95 -9.48 5.40
CA TYR A 361 -5.11 -10.62 5.06
C TYR A 361 -5.80 -11.95 5.42
N ASN A 362 -6.27 -12.68 4.41
CA ASN A 362 -6.85 -14.02 4.51
C ASN A 362 -5.95 -15.13 3.95
N GLY A 363 -4.65 -14.89 3.89
CA GLY A 363 -3.66 -15.77 3.27
C GLY A 363 -3.20 -15.30 1.88
N VAL A 364 -2.16 -15.94 1.37
CA VAL A 364 -1.69 -15.68 0.00
C VAL A 364 -2.61 -16.42 -0.96
N PRO A 365 -3.17 -15.76 -1.99
CA PRO A 365 -3.97 -16.45 -3.00
C PRO A 365 -3.16 -17.57 -3.67
N PRO A 366 -3.72 -18.79 -3.81
CA PRO A 366 -2.97 -19.93 -4.38
C PRO A 366 -2.36 -19.69 -5.76
N VAL A 367 -2.97 -18.82 -6.57
CA VAL A 367 -2.44 -18.41 -7.87
C VAL A 367 -1.11 -17.68 -7.73
N LEU A 368 -0.98 -16.80 -6.73
CA LEU A 368 0.26 -16.07 -6.46
C LEU A 368 1.36 -16.98 -5.90
N GLU A 369 1.01 -17.98 -5.09
CA GLU A 369 1.96 -18.98 -4.60
C GLU A 369 2.55 -19.82 -5.75
N ARG A 370 1.73 -20.16 -6.75
CA ARG A 370 2.16 -20.93 -7.92
C ARG A 370 3.11 -20.19 -8.86
N LEU A 371 3.15 -18.86 -8.80
CA LEU A 371 4.13 -18.07 -9.56
C LEU A 371 5.57 -18.45 -9.19
N GLY A 372 5.81 -18.92 -7.96
CA GLY A 372 7.14 -19.22 -7.45
C GLY A 372 7.96 -17.96 -7.20
N ASN A 373 9.21 -17.96 -7.66
CA ASN A 373 10.06 -16.79 -7.62
C ASN A 373 9.62 -15.78 -8.69
N VAL A 374 9.50 -14.53 -8.28
CA VAL A 374 9.07 -13.43 -9.16
C VAL A 374 10.19 -12.42 -9.29
N SER A 375 10.49 -12.01 -10.50
CA SER A 375 11.36 -10.85 -10.75
C SER A 375 10.72 -9.93 -11.78
N PHE A 376 10.80 -8.61 -11.53
CA PHE A 376 10.31 -7.59 -12.44
C PHE A 376 11.38 -6.54 -12.68
N ARG A 377 11.49 -6.11 -13.93
CA ARG A 377 12.31 -4.98 -14.37
C ARG A 377 11.49 -4.12 -15.31
N GLY A 378 11.47 -2.81 -15.08
CA GLY A 378 10.68 -1.93 -15.93
C GLY A 378 10.52 -0.54 -15.37
N GLU A 379 9.59 0.18 -15.93
CA GLU A 379 9.24 1.55 -15.57
C GLU A 379 7.81 1.61 -15.04
N VAL A 380 7.60 2.51 -14.10
CA VAL A 380 6.31 2.81 -13.50
C VAL A 380 6.13 4.31 -13.52
N SER A 381 5.05 4.81 -14.10
CA SER A 381 4.80 6.25 -14.16
C SER A 381 3.30 6.56 -14.07
N GLY A 382 2.96 7.73 -13.55
CA GLY A 382 1.57 8.18 -13.48
C GLY A 382 1.18 8.76 -12.14
N TYR A 383 -0.10 9.05 -12.00
CA TYR A 383 -0.72 9.45 -10.73
C TYR A 383 -0.98 8.22 -9.86
N PHE A 384 -1.05 8.38 -8.55
CA PHE A 384 -1.33 7.24 -7.65
C PHE A 384 -2.68 6.53 -7.91
N THR A 385 -3.59 7.22 -8.62
CA THR A 385 -4.88 6.65 -9.06
C THR A 385 -4.83 6.03 -10.45
N ASP A 386 -3.81 6.40 -11.26
CA ASP A 386 -3.66 6.05 -12.66
C ASP A 386 -2.18 5.78 -12.97
N ILE A 387 -1.75 4.54 -12.86
CA ILE A 387 -0.36 4.12 -13.04
C ILE A 387 -0.21 3.39 -14.37
N VAL A 388 0.79 3.75 -15.14
CA VAL A 388 1.27 2.99 -16.31
C VAL A 388 2.53 2.24 -15.90
N THR A 389 2.60 0.96 -16.25
CA THR A 389 3.78 0.13 -16.06
C THR A 389 4.19 -0.53 -17.37
N TYR A 390 5.46 -0.39 -17.72
CA TYR A 390 6.07 -1.03 -18.85
C TYR A 390 7.24 -1.88 -18.36
N GLY A 391 7.28 -3.18 -18.70
CA GLY A 391 8.39 -4.00 -18.23
C GLY A 391 8.26 -5.48 -18.50
N GLN A 392 9.19 -6.21 -17.90
CA GLN A 392 9.31 -7.65 -18.00
C GLN A 392 9.15 -8.29 -16.62
N LEU A 393 8.15 -9.15 -16.50
CA LEU A 393 7.92 -10.00 -15.34
C LEU A 393 8.44 -11.41 -15.67
N HIS A 394 9.32 -11.95 -14.83
CA HIS A 394 9.75 -13.34 -14.90
C HIS A 394 9.27 -14.09 -13.66
N THR A 395 8.79 -15.29 -13.86
CA THR A 395 8.33 -16.19 -12.81
C THR A 395 8.91 -17.59 -13.05
N ASP A 396 8.75 -18.49 -12.09
CA ASP A 396 9.14 -19.91 -12.32
C ASP A 396 8.29 -20.59 -13.41
N LEU A 397 7.21 -19.94 -13.85
CA LEU A 397 6.33 -20.42 -14.89
C LEU A 397 6.67 -19.88 -16.29
N GLY A 398 7.50 -18.84 -16.38
CA GLY A 398 7.88 -18.20 -17.64
C GLY A 398 7.95 -16.68 -17.53
N GLY A 399 8.27 -16.03 -18.66
CA GLY A 399 8.38 -14.58 -18.80
C GLY A 399 7.12 -13.95 -19.40
N VAL A 400 6.78 -12.75 -18.93
CA VAL A 400 5.65 -11.94 -19.42
C VAL A 400 6.14 -10.51 -19.66
N ASN A 401 5.99 -10.01 -20.89
CA ASN A 401 6.16 -8.60 -21.20
C ASN A 401 4.82 -7.90 -21.04
N MET A 402 4.81 -6.76 -20.38
CA MET A 402 3.59 -6.01 -20.11
C MET A 402 3.77 -4.53 -20.40
N ASP A 403 2.72 -3.94 -20.94
CA ASP A 403 2.52 -2.50 -21.08
C ASP A 403 1.09 -2.24 -20.62
N LEU A 404 0.93 -1.92 -19.34
CA LEU A 404 -0.36 -1.88 -18.67
C LEU A 404 -0.60 -0.52 -18.00
N LYS A 405 -1.78 0.02 -18.21
CA LYS A 405 -2.36 1.08 -17.40
C LYS A 405 -3.23 0.47 -16.31
N LEU A 406 -3.01 0.86 -15.07
CA LEU A 406 -3.78 0.46 -13.89
C LEU A 406 -4.47 1.69 -13.33
N SER A 407 -5.78 1.62 -13.14
CA SER A 407 -6.60 2.74 -12.62
C SER A 407 -7.41 2.28 -11.43
N SER A 408 -7.50 3.13 -10.40
CA SER A 408 -8.33 2.85 -9.23
C SER A 408 -9.17 4.06 -8.81
N ASP A 409 -10.46 3.84 -8.56
CA ASP A 409 -11.38 4.81 -7.96
C ASP A 409 -11.92 4.24 -6.65
N LYS A 410 -11.31 4.64 -5.54
CA LYS A 410 -11.69 4.16 -4.20
C LYS A 410 -13.12 4.53 -3.83
N SER A 411 -13.64 5.67 -4.33
CA SER A 411 -14.99 6.13 -4.02
C SER A 411 -16.07 5.22 -4.61
N LYS A 412 -15.75 4.55 -5.74
CA LYS A 412 -16.63 3.62 -6.43
C LYS A 412 -16.23 2.15 -6.22
N GLY A 413 -15.16 1.87 -5.47
CA GLY A 413 -14.58 0.54 -5.35
C GLY A 413 -14.18 -0.05 -6.72
N LEU A 414 -13.79 0.81 -7.67
CA LEU A 414 -13.45 0.42 -9.03
C LEU A 414 -11.94 0.22 -9.17
N PHE A 415 -11.56 -0.92 -9.71
CA PHE A 415 -10.22 -1.19 -10.22
C PHE A 415 -10.32 -1.54 -11.71
N ALA A 416 -9.53 -0.89 -12.56
CA ALA A 416 -9.47 -1.15 -13.98
C ALA A 416 -8.02 -1.31 -14.44
N TYR A 417 -7.84 -2.13 -15.47
CA TYR A 417 -6.55 -2.30 -16.14
C TYR A 417 -6.76 -2.39 -17.65
N SER A 418 -5.81 -1.85 -18.40
CA SER A 418 -5.83 -1.91 -19.85
C SER A 418 -4.42 -1.90 -20.42
N GLY A 419 -4.20 -2.60 -21.55
CA GLY A 419 -2.94 -2.58 -22.27
C GLY A 419 -2.57 -3.92 -22.87
N ALA A 420 -1.30 -4.06 -23.27
CA ALA A 420 -0.78 -5.23 -23.95
C ALA A 420 -0.03 -6.17 -23.01
N VAL A 421 -0.27 -7.48 -23.18
CA VAL A 421 0.43 -8.55 -22.47
C VAL A 421 0.92 -9.57 -23.49
N LYS A 422 2.21 -9.91 -23.42
CA LYS A 422 2.84 -10.88 -24.31
C LYS A 422 3.65 -11.90 -23.54
N THR A 423 3.55 -13.17 -23.92
CA THR A 423 4.35 -14.24 -23.33
C THR A 423 4.74 -15.28 -24.39
N THR A 424 5.76 -16.07 -24.07
CA THR A 424 6.22 -17.20 -24.89
C THR A 424 6.41 -18.40 -23.95
N ASP A 425 5.83 -19.54 -24.32
CA ASP A 425 5.91 -20.84 -23.61
C ASP A 425 5.67 -20.74 -22.09
N TYR A 426 4.66 -19.94 -21.72
CA TYR A 426 4.27 -19.76 -20.32
C TYR A 426 3.48 -20.96 -19.80
N LYS A 427 3.86 -21.54 -18.68
CA LYS A 427 3.27 -22.76 -18.10
C LYS A 427 1.91 -22.49 -17.46
N LEU A 428 0.91 -22.17 -18.31
CA LEU A 428 -0.45 -21.79 -17.90
C LEU A 428 -1.13 -22.86 -17.07
N GLY A 429 -0.95 -24.15 -17.44
CA GLY A 429 -1.55 -25.27 -16.72
C GLY A 429 -1.11 -25.33 -15.26
N LYS A 430 0.17 -25.03 -14.97
CA LYS A 430 0.68 -24.95 -13.60
C LYS A 430 0.07 -23.78 -12.85
N LEU A 431 -0.07 -22.61 -13.50
CA LEU A 431 -0.70 -21.43 -12.89
C LEU A 431 -2.14 -21.71 -12.46
N LEU A 432 -2.91 -22.35 -13.33
CA LEU A 432 -4.33 -22.63 -13.11
C LEU A 432 -4.59 -23.95 -12.38
N ALA A 433 -3.55 -24.73 -12.06
CA ALA A 433 -3.64 -26.09 -11.53
C ALA A 433 -4.55 -27.01 -12.38
N ASN A 434 -4.39 -26.94 -13.69
CA ASN A 434 -5.12 -27.74 -14.65
C ASN A 434 -4.14 -28.61 -15.45
N GLU A 435 -4.21 -29.93 -15.25
CA GLU A 435 -3.31 -30.90 -15.89
C GLU A 435 -3.56 -31.08 -17.41
N GLN A 436 -4.72 -30.67 -17.90
CA GLN A 436 -5.03 -30.71 -19.32
C GLN A 436 -4.40 -29.54 -20.08
N LEU A 437 -4.12 -28.42 -19.39
CA LEU A 437 -3.45 -27.26 -19.97
C LEU A 437 -1.93 -27.39 -19.80
N GLY A 438 -1.18 -27.06 -20.84
CA GLY A 438 0.28 -26.99 -20.85
C GLY A 438 0.79 -25.56 -20.94
N GLU A 439 1.63 -25.33 -21.92
CA GLU A 439 2.23 -24.02 -22.19
C GLU A 439 1.35 -23.19 -23.13
N ILE A 440 1.50 -21.86 -23.05
CA ILE A 440 0.79 -20.91 -23.90
C ILE A 440 1.74 -19.82 -24.39
N THR A 441 1.60 -19.46 -25.67
CA THR A 441 2.27 -18.32 -26.29
C THR A 441 1.21 -17.37 -26.84
N PHE A 442 1.20 -16.11 -26.37
CA PHE A 442 0.20 -15.15 -26.84
C PHE A 442 0.72 -13.71 -26.90
N ASN A 443 0.00 -12.90 -27.65
CA ASN A 443 0.09 -11.44 -27.66
C ASN A 443 -1.35 -10.90 -27.66
N LEU A 444 -1.78 -10.37 -26.50
CA LEU A 444 -3.15 -9.96 -26.26
C LEU A 444 -3.21 -8.52 -25.73
N ASP A 445 -4.15 -7.76 -26.25
CA ASP A 445 -4.65 -6.55 -25.62
C ASP A 445 -5.74 -6.94 -24.61
N VAL A 446 -5.60 -6.48 -23.40
CA VAL A 446 -6.49 -6.79 -22.28
C VAL A 446 -7.11 -5.51 -21.72
N HIS A 447 -8.41 -5.50 -21.52
CA HIS A 447 -9.14 -4.43 -20.86
C HIS A 447 -10.03 -5.06 -19.80
N GLY A 448 -9.71 -4.79 -18.53
CA GLY A 448 -10.45 -5.36 -17.42
C GLY A 448 -10.95 -4.30 -16.46
N ARG A 449 -12.11 -4.59 -15.86
CA ARG A 449 -12.67 -3.78 -14.77
C ARG A 449 -13.29 -4.67 -13.72
N HIS A 450 -13.01 -4.34 -12.48
CA HIS A 450 -13.58 -4.98 -11.31
C HIS A 450 -14.18 -3.93 -10.39
N VAL A 451 -15.41 -4.13 -9.98
CA VAL A 451 -16.08 -3.32 -8.95
C VAL A 451 -16.24 -4.22 -7.73
N THR A 452 -15.97 -3.69 -6.53
CA THR A 452 -16.17 -4.42 -5.28
C THR A 452 -17.56 -5.09 -5.27
N ASP A 453 -17.63 -6.34 -4.84
CA ASP A 453 -18.83 -7.18 -4.79
C ASP A 453 -19.45 -7.55 -6.16
N ARG A 454 -18.77 -7.31 -7.26
CA ARG A 454 -19.19 -7.75 -8.59
C ARG A 454 -18.13 -8.62 -9.24
N LEU A 455 -18.54 -9.57 -10.07
CA LEU A 455 -17.61 -10.37 -10.88
C LEU A 455 -16.89 -9.47 -11.90
N PRO A 456 -15.60 -9.73 -12.18
CA PRO A 456 -14.82 -8.94 -13.13
C PRO A 456 -15.39 -9.07 -14.55
N VAL A 457 -15.19 -8.00 -15.31
CA VAL A 457 -15.42 -7.95 -16.76
C VAL A 457 -14.07 -7.80 -17.43
N VAL A 458 -13.76 -8.66 -18.40
CA VAL A 458 -12.48 -8.67 -19.11
C VAL A 458 -12.71 -8.76 -20.62
N GLU A 459 -12.25 -7.78 -21.34
CA GLU A 459 -12.18 -7.81 -22.80
C GLU A 459 -10.79 -8.29 -23.22
N LEU A 460 -10.73 -9.22 -24.14
CA LEU A 460 -9.51 -9.82 -24.67
C LEU A 460 -9.51 -9.73 -26.18
N LYS A 461 -8.41 -9.21 -26.75
CA LYS A 461 -8.24 -9.14 -28.19
C LYS A 461 -6.80 -9.45 -28.59
N GLY A 462 -6.62 -10.32 -29.56
CA GLY A 462 -5.31 -10.61 -30.12
C GLY A 462 -5.11 -12.04 -30.56
N LEU A 463 -3.86 -12.48 -30.54
CA LEU A 463 -3.41 -13.76 -31.05
C LEU A 463 -2.84 -14.63 -29.93
N ILE A 464 -3.36 -15.84 -29.80
CA ILE A 464 -2.71 -16.93 -29.11
C ILE A 464 -2.00 -17.75 -30.20
N ALA A 465 -0.67 -17.60 -30.28
CA ALA A 465 0.12 -18.25 -31.29
C ALA A 465 0.12 -19.77 -31.09
N SER A 466 0.17 -20.22 -29.82
CA SER A 466 0.02 -21.66 -29.50
C SER A 466 -0.52 -21.83 -28.08
N VAL A 467 -1.26 -22.92 -27.87
CA VAL A 467 -1.67 -23.40 -26.53
C VAL A 467 -1.69 -24.92 -26.50
N ASP A 468 -1.05 -25.49 -25.50
CA ASP A 468 -1.08 -26.93 -25.28
C ASP A 468 -2.33 -27.28 -24.47
N TYR A 469 -3.19 -28.15 -25.03
CA TYR A 469 -4.37 -28.67 -24.37
C TYR A 469 -4.56 -30.15 -24.68
N SER A 470 -4.79 -30.96 -23.66
CA SER A 470 -5.00 -32.40 -23.78
C SER A 470 -3.93 -33.13 -24.65
N ARG A 471 -2.65 -32.75 -24.48
CA ARG A 471 -1.46 -33.26 -25.19
C ARG A 471 -1.41 -32.92 -26.69
N TYR A 472 -2.18 -31.93 -27.12
CA TYR A 472 -2.09 -31.38 -28.48
C TYR A 472 -1.74 -29.91 -28.39
N ARG A 473 -0.91 -29.41 -29.32
CA ARG A 473 -0.56 -27.99 -29.45
C ARG A 473 -1.45 -27.36 -30.51
N TYR A 474 -2.46 -26.63 -30.07
CA TYR A 474 -3.30 -25.81 -30.93
C TYR A 474 -2.55 -24.55 -31.33
N GLU A 475 -2.67 -24.16 -32.61
CA GLU A 475 -1.95 -23.02 -33.15
C GLU A 475 -2.90 -21.97 -33.74
N ASN A 476 -2.42 -20.70 -33.81
CA ASN A 476 -3.11 -19.60 -34.49
C ASN A 476 -4.56 -19.38 -34.03
N ILE A 477 -4.76 -19.16 -32.73
CA ILE A 477 -6.07 -18.84 -32.21
C ILE A 477 -6.19 -17.30 -32.07
N THR A 478 -7.12 -16.72 -32.85
CA THR A 478 -7.50 -15.31 -32.67
C THR A 478 -8.69 -15.17 -31.76
N LEU A 479 -8.63 -14.19 -30.86
CA LEU A 479 -9.65 -13.91 -29.86
C LEU A 479 -10.04 -12.43 -29.93
N ASP A 480 -11.35 -12.13 -29.94
CA ASP A 480 -11.90 -10.78 -29.84
C ASP A 480 -13.26 -10.86 -29.13
N GLY A 481 -13.27 -10.63 -27.83
CA GLY A 481 -14.49 -10.75 -27.05
C GLY A 481 -14.38 -10.35 -25.57
N GLU A 482 -15.55 -10.29 -24.94
CA GLU A 482 -15.74 -9.94 -23.54
C GLU A 482 -16.08 -11.20 -22.72
N TYR A 483 -15.36 -11.39 -21.63
CA TYR A 483 -15.71 -12.34 -20.57
C TYR A 483 -16.40 -11.60 -19.42
N LYS A 484 -17.62 -12.03 -19.07
CA LYS A 484 -18.42 -11.41 -18.02
C LYS A 484 -19.29 -12.45 -17.32
N GLN A 485 -19.23 -12.50 -15.98
CA GLN A 485 -20.09 -13.36 -15.16
C GLN A 485 -20.11 -14.84 -15.58
N GLY A 486 -18.94 -15.38 -15.99
CA GLY A 486 -18.83 -16.75 -16.45
C GLY A 486 -19.35 -17.00 -17.87
N GLY A 487 -19.73 -15.95 -18.59
CA GLY A 487 -20.08 -15.96 -20.00
C GLY A 487 -18.99 -15.33 -20.86
N PHE A 488 -18.92 -15.74 -22.12
CA PHE A 488 -18.07 -15.15 -23.14
C PHE A 488 -18.94 -14.69 -24.31
N ASN A 489 -18.76 -13.46 -24.73
CA ASN A 489 -19.40 -12.88 -25.90
C ASN A 489 -18.32 -12.37 -26.85
N GLY A 490 -18.27 -12.90 -28.08
CA GLY A 490 -17.26 -12.47 -29.03
C GLY A 490 -16.98 -13.48 -30.12
N LYS A 491 -15.77 -13.35 -30.70
CA LYS A 491 -15.27 -14.16 -31.80
C LYS A 491 -14.04 -14.94 -31.35
N VAL A 492 -14.01 -16.22 -31.69
CA VAL A 492 -12.84 -17.08 -31.55
C VAL A 492 -12.60 -17.77 -32.89
N ALA A 493 -11.40 -17.68 -33.42
CA ALA A 493 -11.03 -18.40 -34.62
C ALA A 493 -9.74 -19.18 -34.36
N LEU A 494 -9.76 -20.45 -34.69
CA LEU A 494 -8.63 -21.37 -34.73
C LEU A 494 -8.29 -21.65 -36.21
N ASP A 495 -7.02 -21.48 -36.55
CA ASP A 495 -6.50 -21.85 -37.88
C ASP A 495 -5.30 -22.80 -37.70
N ASP A 496 -5.65 -24.08 -37.49
CA ASP A 496 -4.70 -25.16 -37.16
C ASP A 496 -4.46 -26.05 -38.40
N PRO A 497 -3.28 -26.66 -38.56
CA PRO A 497 -3.02 -27.61 -39.64
C PRO A 497 -4.05 -28.75 -39.73
N ASN A 498 -4.70 -29.12 -38.63
CA ASN A 498 -5.72 -30.19 -38.58
C ASN A 498 -7.16 -29.67 -38.62
N GLY A 499 -7.36 -28.44 -39.12
CA GLY A 499 -8.65 -27.84 -39.37
C GLY A 499 -8.86 -26.46 -38.78
N SER A 500 -9.86 -25.76 -39.29
CA SER A 500 -10.20 -24.42 -38.77
C SER A 500 -11.56 -24.39 -38.12
N ILE A 501 -11.67 -23.56 -37.08
CA ILE A 501 -12.91 -23.30 -36.33
C ILE A 501 -13.11 -21.80 -36.23
N TYR A 502 -14.27 -21.33 -36.61
CA TYR A 502 -14.71 -19.96 -36.33
C TYR A 502 -15.98 -19.98 -35.50
N LEU A 503 -15.94 -19.37 -34.35
CA LEU A 503 -17.07 -19.19 -33.43
C LEU A 503 -17.36 -17.71 -33.27
N ASN A 504 -18.64 -17.31 -33.29
CA ASN A 504 -19.07 -15.96 -33.04
C ASN A 504 -20.42 -16.00 -32.32
N GLY A 505 -20.49 -15.40 -31.14
CA GLY A 505 -21.72 -15.33 -30.35
C GLY A 505 -21.52 -15.19 -28.85
N ASP A 506 -22.55 -15.58 -28.13
CA ASP A 506 -22.64 -15.52 -26.66
C ASP A 506 -22.79 -16.94 -26.08
N VAL A 507 -21.94 -17.25 -25.09
CA VAL A 507 -21.98 -18.50 -24.34
C VAL A 507 -21.84 -18.20 -22.87
N ASN A 508 -22.83 -18.56 -22.04
CA ASN A 508 -22.78 -18.38 -20.59
C ASN A 508 -23.04 -19.70 -19.85
N VAL A 509 -21.98 -20.28 -19.28
CA VAL A 509 -22.03 -21.57 -18.57
C VAL A 509 -22.20 -21.43 -17.06
N SER A 510 -22.06 -20.23 -16.51
CA SER A 510 -22.16 -19.97 -15.07
C SER A 510 -23.53 -19.47 -14.63
N SER A 511 -24.44 -19.21 -15.55
CA SER A 511 -25.84 -18.92 -15.22
C SER A 511 -26.52 -20.16 -14.64
N ARG A 512 -27.57 -19.97 -13.85
CA ARG A 512 -28.37 -21.07 -13.26
C ARG A 512 -28.85 -22.08 -14.33
N ILE A 513 -29.14 -21.57 -15.52
CA ILE A 513 -29.42 -22.35 -16.73
C ILE A 513 -28.42 -21.82 -17.77
N PRO A 514 -27.44 -22.61 -18.21
CA PRO A 514 -26.51 -22.23 -19.27
C PRO A 514 -27.21 -21.79 -20.55
N THR A 515 -26.67 -20.79 -21.21
CA THR A 515 -27.22 -20.21 -22.44
C THR A 515 -26.18 -20.22 -23.54
N PHE A 516 -26.61 -20.55 -24.74
CA PHE A 516 -25.76 -20.69 -25.93
C PHE A 516 -26.45 -20.02 -27.12
N ASN A 517 -25.86 -18.97 -27.64
CA ASN A 517 -26.33 -18.28 -28.83
C ASN A 517 -25.13 -17.95 -29.72
N PHE A 518 -24.79 -18.84 -30.64
CA PHE A 518 -23.58 -18.68 -31.42
C PHE A 518 -23.73 -19.22 -32.85
N GLN A 519 -22.88 -18.74 -33.73
CA GLN A 519 -22.61 -19.30 -35.04
C GLN A 519 -21.25 -20.01 -35.01
N ALA A 520 -21.19 -21.21 -35.58
CA ALA A 520 -19.96 -21.96 -35.76
C ALA A 520 -19.75 -22.30 -37.25
N ILE A 521 -18.53 -22.10 -37.71
CA ILE A 521 -18.04 -22.57 -39.02
C ILE A 521 -16.79 -23.40 -38.75
N ILE A 522 -16.86 -24.65 -39.09
CA ILE A 522 -15.79 -25.63 -38.94
C ILE A 522 -15.43 -26.13 -40.33
N ASN A 523 -14.14 -26.05 -40.67
CA ASN A 523 -13.69 -26.56 -41.98
C ASN A 523 -12.60 -27.60 -41.77
N LYS A 524 -12.78 -28.76 -42.44
CA LYS A 524 -11.81 -29.85 -42.51
C LYS A 524 -11.19 -30.25 -41.19
N LEU A 525 -12.00 -30.27 -40.13
CA LEU A 525 -11.54 -30.60 -38.79
C LEU A 525 -11.25 -32.09 -38.67
N ARG A 526 -10.08 -32.45 -38.15
CA ARG A 526 -9.66 -33.80 -37.84
C ARG A 526 -9.65 -34.03 -36.32
N PRO A 527 -10.78 -34.46 -35.74
CA PRO A 527 -10.92 -34.49 -34.28
C PRO A 527 -9.98 -35.48 -33.58
N HIS A 528 -9.62 -36.57 -34.24
CA HIS A 528 -8.67 -37.55 -33.73
C HIS A 528 -7.26 -36.94 -33.65
N ASP A 529 -6.81 -36.27 -34.70
CA ASP A 529 -5.49 -35.65 -34.77
C ASP A 529 -5.34 -34.48 -33.78
N LEU A 530 -6.44 -33.79 -33.47
CA LEU A 530 -6.53 -32.73 -32.45
C LEU A 530 -6.69 -33.25 -31.02
N ASN A 531 -6.62 -34.58 -30.80
CA ASN A 531 -6.88 -35.21 -29.48
C ASN A 531 -8.25 -34.88 -28.86
N LEU A 532 -9.24 -34.48 -29.68
CA LEU A 532 -10.61 -34.24 -29.22
C LEU A 532 -11.39 -35.52 -28.98
N THR A 533 -11.03 -36.60 -29.70
CA THR A 533 -11.61 -37.92 -29.53
C THR A 533 -10.60 -39.01 -29.91
N SER A 534 -10.71 -40.18 -29.28
CA SER A 534 -9.95 -41.38 -29.66
C SER A 534 -10.68 -42.22 -30.74
N LYS A 535 -11.88 -41.83 -31.15
CA LYS A 535 -12.69 -42.51 -32.16
C LYS A 535 -12.50 -41.85 -33.52
N TYR A 536 -12.78 -42.59 -34.57
CA TYR A 536 -12.79 -42.12 -35.96
C TYR A 536 -11.43 -41.55 -36.42
N PRO A 537 -10.35 -42.38 -36.40
CA PRO A 537 -9.09 -41.99 -37.03
C PRO A 537 -9.31 -41.75 -38.55
N ASP A 538 -8.47 -40.93 -39.13
CA ASP A 538 -8.51 -40.56 -40.55
C ASP A 538 -9.85 -39.98 -41.04
N THR A 539 -10.61 -39.36 -40.14
CA THR A 539 -11.86 -38.68 -40.48
C THR A 539 -11.72 -37.19 -40.45
N GLU A 540 -12.41 -36.53 -41.35
CA GLU A 540 -12.49 -35.10 -41.48
C GLU A 540 -13.96 -34.66 -41.52
N PHE A 541 -14.29 -33.57 -40.81
CA PHE A 541 -15.62 -33.02 -40.93
C PHE A 541 -15.62 -31.50 -41.08
N SER A 542 -16.60 -31.03 -41.86
CA SER A 542 -16.90 -29.61 -41.99
C SER A 542 -18.36 -29.37 -41.57
N LEU A 543 -18.59 -28.28 -40.87
CA LEU A 543 -19.89 -27.97 -40.29
C LEU A 543 -20.12 -26.44 -40.26
N LYS A 544 -21.29 -26.04 -40.74
CA LYS A 544 -21.75 -24.66 -40.56
C LYS A 544 -23.09 -24.69 -39.85
N LEU A 545 -23.14 -24.06 -38.66
CA LEU A 545 -24.36 -24.05 -37.86
C LEU A 545 -24.60 -22.72 -37.17
N ARG A 546 -25.85 -22.51 -36.77
CA ARG A 546 -26.34 -21.50 -35.85
C ARG A 546 -27.08 -22.20 -34.72
N ALA A 547 -26.70 -21.91 -33.49
CA ALA A 547 -27.26 -22.51 -32.30
C ALA A 547 -27.85 -21.46 -31.37
N ASN A 548 -29.06 -21.68 -30.93
CA ASN A 548 -29.71 -20.84 -29.89
C ASN A 548 -30.48 -21.79 -28.95
N PHE A 549 -29.84 -22.13 -27.84
CA PHE A 549 -30.44 -23.03 -26.87
C PHE A 549 -30.00 -22.71 -25.44
N THR A 550 -30.73 -23.26 -24.47
CA THR A 550 -30.45 -23.24 -23.05
C THR A 550 -30.39 -24.67 -22.51
N GLY A 551 -29.63 -24.89 -21.43
CA GLY A 551 -29.55 -26.19 -20.74
C GLY A 551 -28.15 -26.52 -20.25
N GLY A 552 -28.05 -27.15 -19.08
CA GLY A 552 -26.77 -27.54 -18.46
C GLY A 552 -26.23 -28.88 -18.95
N SER A 553 -27.04 -29.65 -19.64
CA SER A 553 -26.70 -30.95 -20.25
C SER A 553 -27.49 -31.17 -21.54
N VAL A 554 -27.07 -32.16 -22.31
CA VAL A 554 -27.81 -32.56 -23.54
C VAL A 554 -29.28 -32.89 -23.21
N ASP A 555 -29.54 -33.51 -22.07
CA ASP A 555 -30.90 -33.90 -21.66
C ASP A 555 -31.81 -32.74 -21.20
N GLU A 556 -31.20 -31.57 -20.91
CA GLU A 556 -31.90 -30.36 -20.50
C GLU A 556 -31.98 -29.31 -21.62
N MET A 557 -31.48 -29.65 -22.80
CA MET A 557 -31.42 -28.71 -23.91
C MET A 557 -32.81 -28.30 -24.37
N ILE A 558 -33.04 -26.98 -24.39
CA ILE A 558 -34.25 -26.37 -24.96
C ILE A 558 -33.82 -25.27 -25.91
N GLY A 559 -34.29 -25.32 -27.15
CA GLY A 559 -33.94 -24.33 -28.16
C GLY A 559 -33.80 -24.94 -29.57
N GLU A 560 -32.99 -24.29 -30.39
CA GLU A 560 -32.89 -24.60 -31.80
C GLU A 560 -31.45 -24.62 -32.30
N ILE A 561 -31.11 -25.61 -33.11
CA ILE A 561 -29.85 -25.69 -33.82
C ILE A 561 -30.16 -25.81 -35.31
N ASN A 562 -29.69 -24.87 -36.10
CA ASN A 562 -29.81 -24.84 -37.55
C ASN A 562 -28.44 -25.22 -38.16
N VAL A 563 -28.35 -26.34 -38.82
CA VAL A 563 -27.17 -26.79 -39.54
C VAL A 563 -27.35 -26.43 -41.01
N ASP A 564 -26.58 -25.43 -41.49
CA ASP A 564 -26.65 -25.01 -42.88
C ASP A 564 -25.96 -26.04 -43.81
N SER A 565 -24.85 -26.62 -43.35
CA SER A 565 -24.14 -27.70 -44.04
C SER A 565 -23.35 -28.58 -43.07
N LEU A 566 -23.32 -29.85 -43.32
CA LEU A 566 -22.50 -30.84 -42.64
C LEU A 566 -21.88 -31.75 -43.69
N GLU A 567 -20.57 -31.90 -43.66
CA GLU A 567 -19.81 -32.84 -44.46
C GLU A 567 -18.95 -33.69 -43.53
N PHE A 568 -19.03 -34.98 -43.69
CA PHE A 568 -18.22 -35.94 -42.96
C PHE A 568 -17.54 -36.85 -43.96
N MET A 569 -16.21 -36.89 -43.96
CA MET A 569 -15.39 -37.72 -44.81
C MET A 569 -14.64 -38.75 -43.97
N SER A 570 -14.70 -39.98 -44.40
CA SER A 570 -13.88 -41.09 -43.92
C SER A 570 -13.18 -41.76 -45.10
N PRO A 571 -12.16 -42.63 -44.89
CA PRO A 571 -11.49 -43.33 -45.96
C PRO A 571 -12.43 -44.17 -46.88
N GLU A 572 -13.54 -44.61 -46.32
CA GLU A 572 -14.48 -45.49 -47.04
C GLU A 572 -15.71 -44.75 -47.59
N LYS A 573 -16.13 -43.62 -46.96
CA LYS A 573 -17.43 -42.99 -47.24
C LYS A 573 -17.40 -41.49 -47.02
N GLN A 574 -18.16 -40.79 -47.84
CA GLN A 574 -18.45 -39.37 -47.70
C GLN A 574 -19.95 -39.21 -47.44
N TYR A 575 -20.28 -38.44 -46.43
CA TYR A 575 -21.66 -38.08 -46.09
C TYR A 575 -21.79 -36.56 -46.18
N PHE A 576 -22.86 -36.14 -46.79
CA PHE A 576 -23.17 -34.73 -46.99
C PHE A 576 -24.62 -34.47 -46.61
N MET A 577 -24.88 -33.39 -45.87
CA MET A 577 -26.22 -33.00 -45.47
C MET A 577 -26.31 -31.47 -45.42
N ASN A 578 -27.40 -30.97 -45.99
CA ASN A 578 -27.73 -29.54 -45.94
C ASN A 578 -29.03 -29.32 -45.17
N ASN A 579 -29.21 -28.09 -44.70
CA ASN A 579 -30.47 -27.56 -44.19
C ASN A 579 -31.15 -28.48 -43.14
N MET A 580 -30.40 -28.84 -42.11
CA MET A 580 -30.97 -29.57 -40.97
C MET A 580 -31.34 -28.62 -39.84
N ASN A 581 -32.57 -28.69 -39.37
CA ASN A 581 -33.08 -28.00 -38.20
C ASN A 581 -33.38 -29.03 -37.09
N ILE A 582 -32.84 -28.76 -35.90
CA ILE A 582 -33.11 -29.52 -34.69
C ILE A 582 -33.74 -28.57 -33.69
N ARG A 583 -34.98 -28.86 -33.28
CA ARG A 583 -35.70 -28.07 -32.26
C ARG A 583 -36.06 -28.97 -31.08
N ALA A 584 -35.63 -28.54 -29.91
CA ALA A 584 -35.93 -29.15 -28.62
C ALA A 584 -36.84 -28.24 -27.80
N SER A 585 -37.94 -28.76 -27.30
CA SER A 585 -38.84 -28.00 -26.41
C SER A 585 -39.41 -28.92 -25.31
N LYS A 586 -39.99 -28.32 -24.30
CA LYS A 586 -40.62 -29.04 -23.20
C LYS A 586 -42.01 -28.44 -22.96
N GLN A 587 -43.05 -29.28 -23.02
CA GLN A 587 -44.42 -28.86 -22.77
C GLN A 587 -45.08 -29.89 -21.81
N ASN A 588 -45.83 -29.43 -20.81
CA ASN A 588 -46.48 -30.30 -19.84
C ASN A 588 -45.59 -31.38 -19.21
N ASN A 589 -44.34 -31.05 -18.92
CA ASN A 589 -43.31 -31.95 -18.39
C ASN A 589 -42.91 -33.12 -19.35
N GLU A 590 -43.22 -33.01 -20.62
CA GLU A 590 -42.80 -33.90 -21.68
C GLU A 590 -41.84 -33.21 -22.63
N ASN A 591 -40.79 -33.94 -23.07
CA ASN A 591 -39.82 -33.46 -24.02
C ASN A 591 -40.35 -33.60 -25.43
N GLN A 592 -40.13 -32.61 -26.26
CA GLN A 592 -40.42 -32.66 -27.70
C GLN A 592 -39.13 -32.37 -28.44
N LEU A 593 -38.76 -33.30 -29.33
CA LEU A 593 -37.62 -33.15 -30.23
C LEU A 593 -38.10 -33.25 -31.65
N ARG A 594 -37.82 -32.25 -32.47
CA ARG A 594 -38.12 -32.25 -33.89
C ARG A 594 -36.83 -32.06 -34.69
N LEU A 595 -36.60 -32.93 -35.61
CA LEU A 595 -35.54 -32.85 -36.60
C LEU A 595 -36.17 -32.73 -37.99
N THR A 596 -35.74 -31.76 -38.77
CA THR A 596 -36.17 -31.53 -40.12
C THR A 596 -34.95 -31.38 -41.01
N SER A 597 -34.85 -32.15 -42.10
CA SER A 597 -33.80 -32.06 -43.11
C SER A 597 -34.39 -32.20 -44.50
N GLU A 598 -33.57 -32.12 -45.54
CA GLU A 598 -33.98 -32.30 -46.95
C GLU A 598 -34.60 -33.66 -47.21
N PHE A 599 -34.19 -34.70 -46.53
CA PHE A 599 -34.62 -36.09 -46.80
C PHE A 599 -35.41 -36.71 -45.64
N LEU A 600 -35.50 -36.05 -44.49
CA LEU A 600 -36.08 -36.63 -43.28
C LEU A 600 -36.75 -35.59 -42.42
N THR A 601 -37.95 -35.87 -41.96
CA THR A 601 -38.53 -35.21 -40.78
C THR A 601 -38.80 -36.27 -39.73
N ALA A 602 -38.29 -36.03 -38.50
CA ALA A 602 -38.52 -36.88 -37.36
C ALA A 602 -39.04 -36.06 -36.19
N SER A 603 -40.05 -36.55 -35.51
CA SER A 603 -40.57 -35.97 -34.26
C SER A 603 -40.61 -37.01 -33.17
N VAL A 604 -40.24 -36.65 -31.97
CA VAL A 604 -40.30 -37.49 -30.77
C VAL A 604 -40.92 -36.66 -29.63
N GLU A 605 -41.94 -37.23 -28.99
CA GLU A 605 -42.63 -36.58 -27.89
C GLU A 605 -42.83 -37.56 -26.74
N GLY A 606 -42.61 -37.12 -25.50
CA GLY A 606 -42.80 -37.92 -24.30
C GLY A 606 -41.77 -37.70 -23.22
N LYS A 607 -41.61 -38.67 -22.33
CA LYS A 607 -40.65 -38.67 -21.23
C LYS A 607 -39.39 -39.47 -21.65
N PHE A 608 -38.38 -38.78 -22.12
CA PHE A 608 -37.14 -39.39 -22.56
C PHE A 608 -35.93 -38.52 -22.25
N GLN A 609 -34.76 -39.18 -22.27
CA GLN A 609 -33.46 -38.52 -22.18
C GLN A 609 -32.84 -38.50 -23.58
N TYR A 610 -32.35 -37.32 -24.03
CA TYR A 610 -31.78 -37.17 -25.38
C TYR A 610 -30.56 -38.08 -25.62
N HIS A 611 -29.69 -38.26 -24.58
CA HIS A 611 -28.49 -39.09 -24.71
C HIS A 611 -28.79 -40.58 -24.89
N THR A 612 -29.92 -41.10 -24.39
CA THR A 612 -30.34 -42.51 -24.53
C THR A 612 -31.33 -42.76 -25.65
N LEU A 613 -31.90 -41.66 -26.21
CA LEU A 613 -32.93 -41.74 -27.27
C LEU A 613 -32.49 -42.53 -28.50
N PRO A 614 -31.27 -42.35 -29.08
CA PRO A 614 -30.82 -43.13 -30.23
C PRO A 614 -30.81 -44.63 -29.94
N ALA A 615 -30.35 -45.04 -28.76
CA ALA A 615 -30.32 -46.45 -28.36
C ALA A 615 -31.75 -47.02 -28.20
N SER A 616 -32.67 -46.21 -27.64
CA SER A 616 -34.09 -46.58 -27.50
C SER A 616 -34.75 -46.80 -28.86
N ILE A 617 -34.54 -45.88 -29.81
CA ILE A 617 -35.08 -46.01 -31.18
C ILE A 617 -34.51 -47.24 -31.86
N LEU A 618 -33.18 -47.45 -31.81
CA LEU A 618 -32.55 -48.66 -32.36
C LEU A 618 -33.07 -49.95 -31.73
N ASN A 619 -33.34 -49.95 -30.41
CA ASN A 619 -33.92 -51.12 -29.74
C ASN A 619 -35.36 -51.40 -30.21
N ILE A 620 -36.17 -50.37 -30.47
CA ILE A 620 -37.51 -50.51 -31.03
C ILE A 620 -37.40 -51.04 -32.47
N MET A 621 -36.61 -50.39 -33.33
CA MET A 621 -36.43 -50.77 -34.72
C MET A 621 -35.94 -52.23 -34.86
N ARG A 622 -35.07 -52.69 -33.94
CA ARG A 622 -34.59 -54.10 -33.96
C ARG A 622 -35.70 -55.11 -33.76
N LYS A 623 -36.76 -54.74 -33.01
CA LYS A 623 -37.93 -55.66 -32.89
C LYS A 623 -38.67 -55.87 -34.20
N TYR A 624 -38.61 -54.87 -35.10
CA TYR A 624 -39.32 -54.92 -36.39
C TYR A 624 -38.42 -55.38 -37.56
N VAL A 625 -37.12 -55.07 -37.51
CA VAL A 625 -36.15 -55.39 -38.57
C VAL A 625 -34.85 -55.98 -38.00
N PRO A 626 -34.91 -57.13 -37.31
CA PRO A 626 -33.78 -57.74 -36.59
C PRO A 626 -32.59 -58.10 -37.46
N SER A 627 -32.81 -58.41 -38.75
CA SER A 627 -31.78 -58.74 -39.71
C SER A 627 -30.90 -57.56 -40.16
N LEU A 628 -31.43 -56.36 -40.05
CA LEU A 628 -30.69 -55.11 -40.43
C LEU A 628 -29.97 -54.45 -39.25
N ILE A 629 -30.43 -54.64 -38.01
CA ILE A 629 -29.90 -53.96 -36.82
C ILE A 629 -29.36 -55.02 -35.87
N LEU A 630 -28.05 -55.19 -35.86
CA LEU A 630 -27.35 -56.13 -34.98
C LEU A 630 -27.44 -55.68 -33.49
N PRO A 631 -27.47 -56.59 -32.50
CA PRO A 631 -27.47 -56.29 -31.11
C PRO A 631 -26.18 -55.59 -30.69
N PRO A 632 -26.22 -54.58 -29.81
CA PRO A 632 -25.03 -53.93 -29.32
C PRO A 632 -24.21 -54.89 -28.45
N LYS A 633 -22.88 -54.74 -28.46
CA LYS A 633 -21.96 -55.54 -27.63
C LYS A 633 -22.24 -55.43 -26.12
N LYS A 634 -22.78 -54.32 -25.67
CA LYS A 634 -23.29 -54.08 -24.30
C LYS A 634 -24.69 -53.49 -24.38
N PRO A 635 -25.71 -54.12 -23.77
CA PRO A 635 -27.07 -53.57 -23.72
C PRO A 635 -27.06 -52.22 -23.00
N ILE A 636 -27.71 -51.23 -23.58
CA ILE A 636 -27.96 -49.94 -22.91
C ILE A 636 -29.39 -50.04 -22.38
N GLU A 637 -29.56 -50.07 -21.06
CA GLU A 637 -30.87 -49.95 -20.42
C GLU A 637 -31.38 -48.54 -20.59
N THR A 638 -32.58 -48.37 -21.12
CA THR A 638 -33.23 -47.10 -21.35
C THR A 638 -34.62 -47.09 -20.71
N HIS A 639 -34.93 -46.08 -19.94
CA HIS A 639 -36.24 -45.88 -19.28
C HIS A 639 -37.05 -44.80 -20.02
N ASN A 640 -36.99 -44.81 -21.36
CA ASN A 640 -37.68 -43.81 -22.17
C ASN A 640 -39.09 -44.26 -22.51
N ASN A 641 -40.06 -43.37 -22.35
CA ASN A 641 -41.44 -43.54 -22.77
C ASN A 641 -41.80 -42.39 -23.71
N PHE A 642 -41.92 -42.69 -24.99
CA PHE A 642 -42.10 -41.69 -26.03
C PHE A 642 -42.86 -42.25 -27.24
N GLN A 643 -43.49 -41.33 -27.95
CA GLN A 643 -44.03 -41.56 -29.28
C GLN A 643 -43.07 -40.90 -30.28
N PHE A 644 -42.84 -41.56 -31.43
CA PHE A 644 -42.03 -40.98 -32.50
C PHE A 644 -42.70 -41.15 -33.85
N ASP A 645 -42.47 -40.21 -34.73
CA ASP A 645 -42.94 -40.18 -36.10
C ASP A 645 -41.76 -39.81 -37.02
N ILE A 646 -41.60 -40.60 -38.10
CA ILE A 646 -40.50 -40.41 -39.04
C ILE A 646 -41.05 -40.45 -40.47
N HIS A 647 -40.87 -39.35 -41.19
CA HIS A 647 -41.18 -39.22 -42.60
C HIS A 647 -39.87 -39.11 -43.41
N ILE A 648 -39.66 -40.00 -44.34
CA ILE A 648 -38.51 -39.98 -45.25
C ILE A 648 -39.02 -39.52 -46.63
N TYR A 649 -38.36 -38.48 -47.14
CA TYR A 649 -38.64 -37.93 -48.46
C TYR A 649 -37.72 -38.57 -49.49
N LYS A 650 -38.23 -38.79 -50.73
CA LYS A 650 -37.44 -39.30 -51.82
C LYS A 650 -36.69 -38.19 -52.54
#